data_fd7d9e99ef4c3155652ae5e2775cd104
#
_entry.id   fd7d9e99ef4c3155652ae5e2775cd104
#
_cell.length_a   1.000
_cell.length_b   1.000
_cell.length_c   1.000
_cell.angle_alpha   90.00
_cell.angle_beta   90.00
_cell.angle_gamma   90.00
#
_symmetry.space_group_name_H-M   'P 1'
#
loop_
_entity.id
_entity.type
_entity.pdbx_description
1 polymer ?
#
loop_
_entity_poly.entity_id
_entity_poly.type
_entity_poly.pdbx_seq_one_letter_code
_entity_poly.pdbx_strand_id
1 'polypeptide(L)'
;MTIRSGRVIDLAGELPGMLLAAGAATIAALTVLGIRNPVLLLGAMIGGAGLMFAARRPLLALCTMVVIEITNVSGVLSPQGGIPFFQASMLLGVLAVGFALRDPEARSRLNAWTVICAGLLAIYLATQAVATVGSVDRTASFDGMHRFFLDCVFVMILLMLVQLTGRPWTVAAVVVLPLAVLSVLTVINELVYGGTVSFGGFSTVTIASGEMVTTLRYGGPLPDSNFWGRHLVMGLPLSSALLTRAMRARRRQDTVVWAGILLMVFAGVYLTQSRGTFLAAGAAVGVWFIASDRSIRRRGLLYSPLLLLVFAVPGIGNRLIVAFQDVMTADENANVDPSVLGRLGAQEAAWMMFKERPAFGYGPSTFPDLVISYAGRVPTAVLKPALAPHNLYAEFAATSGVNGLLGWAVVIFGFMGIAVLGIVAHPKSRDRIFAAAVLGAIVAWSAASVGLHLSYFRTFGLVLALVPAVAPEWPIPKTAIRTLLRAIGVWSAAVFAGAVVTWLALSATSVTAHTASQRLTLMPVGDLDGWYAYALDIRSRPELLSTFAELLQDPSSKTSIVADPVRGILTFSADEDTAEHARDEVQRAVGYADTMLHNSIGYQQYALQTVGSMDIVPANDRSPLATLSAAAMGALAAVLVGVMTPRILARRRRDPPLNPTSTQELTPV
;
A
#
# COMPACT_ATOMS: atom_id res chain seq x y z
N MET A 1 40.85 11.20 14.51
CA MET A 1 39.52 11.65 14.11
C MET A 1 39.32 13.05 14.64
N THR A 2 39.86 14.02 13.91
CA THR A 2 39.87 15.45 14.26
C THR A 2 38.47 16.00 14.08
N ILE A 3 37.88 16.44 15.17
CA ILE A 3 36.61 17.19 15.17
C ILE A 3 36.93 18.53 14.50
N ARG A 4 36.60 18.66 13.21
CA ARG A 4 36.57 19.98 12.56
C ARG A 4 35.52 20.81 13.32
N SER A 5 36.00 21.86 13.96
CA SER A 5 35.21 22.93 14.57
C SER A 5 34.08 23.32 13.61
N GLY A 6 32.85 23.23 14.11
CA GLY A 6 31.69 23.71 13.36
C GLY A 6 31.97 25.18 12.97
N ARG A 7 31.86 25.48 11.66
CA ARG A 7 31.81 26.88 11.22
C ARG A 7 30.70 27.55 12.00
N VAL A 8 31.08 28.49 12.83
CA VAL A 8 30.14 29.45 13.41
C VAL A 8 29.34 30.00 12.23
N ILE A 9 28.02 29.98 12.32
CA ILE A 9 27.14 30.48 11.27
C ILE A 9 27.50 31.95 11.05
N ASP A 10 28.13 32.25 9.91
CA ASP A 10 28.43 33.62 9.54
C ASP A 10 27.17 34.30 9.01
N LEU A 11 26.31 34.69 9.95
CA LEU A 11 25.06 35.41 9.67
C LEU A 11 25.34 36.76 8.98
N ALA A 12 26.47 37.38 9.25
CA ALA A 12 26.82 38.68 8.66
C ALA A 12 27.12 38.58 7.16
N GLY A 13 27.71 37.47 6.70
CA GLY A 13 27.99 37.24 5.28
C GLY A 13 26.75 36.87 4.47
N GLU A 14 25.71 36.30 5.11
CA GLU A 14 24.47 35.90 4.44
C GLU A 14 23.38 36.98 4.43
N LEU A 15 23.44 37.94 5.36
CA LEU A 15 22.41 38.96 5.54
C LEU A 15 22.10 39.78 4.27
N PRO A 16 23.07 40.21 3.45
CA PRO A 16 22.77 40.94 2.21
C PRO A 16 22.00 40.11 1.19
N GLY A 17 22.33 38.82 1.05
CA GLY A 17 21.63 37.93 0.15
C GLY A 17 20.19 37.63 0.60
N MET A 18 19.99 37.54 1.91
CA MET A 18 18.65 37.34 2.50
C MET A 18 17.76 38.58 2.29
N LEU A 19 18.33 39.78 2.47
CA LEU A 19 17.63 41.05 2.22
C LEU A 19 17.29 41.25 0.75
N LEU A 20 18.17 40.89 -0.17
CA LEU A 20 17.88 40.93 -1.61
C LEU A 20 16.77 39.95 -1.99
N ALA A 21 16.78 38.72 -1.45
CA ALA A 21 15.75 37.75 -1.71
C ALA A 21 14.41 38.17 -1.12
N ALA A 22 14.40 38.75 0.08
CA ALA A 22 13.21 39.28 0.70
C ALA A 22 12.64 40.47 -0.11
N GLY A 23 13.51 41.36 -0.60
CA GLY A 23 13.11 42.47 -1.48
C GLY A 23 12.48 41.96 -2.80
N ALA A 24 13.14 41.01 -3.44
CA ALA A 24 12.61 40.38 -4.67
C ALA A 24 11.25 39.68 -4.45
N ALA A 25 11.11 38.92 -3.35
CA ALA A 25 9.86 38.27 -2.99
C ALA A 25 8.73 39.29 -2.71
N THR A 26 9.07 40.40 -2.06
CA THR A 26 8.15 41.52 -1.81
C THR A 26 7.67 42.16 -3.12
N ILE A 27 8.60 42.46 -4.04
CA ILE A 27 8.27 43.02 -5.36
C ILE A 27 7.37 42.04 -6.14
N ALA A 28 7.71 40.75 -6.14
CA ALA A 28 6.90 39.73 -6.80
C ALA A 28 5.48 39.66 -6.18
N ALA A 29 5.36 39.67 -4.85
CA ALA A 29 4.08 39.67 -4.15
C ALA A 29 3.23 40.91 -4.45
N LEU A 30 3.86 42.09 -4.50
CA LEU A 30 3.19 43.35 -4.89
C LEU A 30 2.69 43.30 -6.33
N THR A 31 3.53 42.76 -7.25
CA THR A 31 3.24 42.80 -8.69
C THR A 31 2.22 41.74 -9.10
N VAL A 32 2.34 40.51 -8.56
CA VAL A 32 1.51 39.36 -8.98
C VAL A 32 0.22 39.25 -8.19
N LEU A 33 0.25 39.52 -6.88
CA LEU A 33 -0.88 39.27 -5.98
C LEU A 33 -1.67 40.52 -5.62
N GLY A 34 -1.20 41.71 -5.99
CA GLY A 34 -1.86 42.99 -5.64
C GLY A 34 -2.04 43.17 -4.12
N ILE A 35 -1.14 42.62 -3.30
CA ILE A 35 -1.25 42.61 -1.86
C ILE A 35 -1.09 44.03 -1.31
N ARG A 36 -2.14 44.55 -0.72
CA ARG A 36 -2.14 45.88 -0.05
C ARG A 36 -2.00 45.77 1.47
N ASN A 37 -2.07 44.56 2.03
CA ASN A 37 -1.99 44.35 3.47
C ASN A 37 -0.50 44.30 3.91
N PRO A 38 -0.03 45.23 4.77
CA PRO A 38 1.37 45.30 5.21
C PRO A 38 1.81 44.08 6.02
N VAL A 39 0.89 43.41 6.73
CA VAL A 39 1.21 42.20 7.50
C VAL A 39 1.53 41.04 6.56
N LEU A 40 0.78 40.87 5.47
CA LEU A 40 1.06 39.84 4.46
C LEU A 40 2.35 40.13 3.70
N LEU A 41 2.66 41.41 3.42
CA LEU A 41 3.94 41.81 2.82
C LEU A 41 5.12 41.48 3.72
N LEU A 42 5.05 41.82 5.00
CA LEU A 42 6.07 41.47 5.99
C LEU A 42 6.22 39.95 6.11
N GLY A 43 5.12 39.20 6.14
CA GLY A 43 5.11 37.76 6.12
C GLY A 43 5.82 37.17 4.88
N ALA A 44 5.54 37.72 3.68
CA ALA A 44 6.20 37.32 2.43
C ALA A 44 7.71 37.63 2.44
N MET A 45 8.12 38.78 2.99
CA MET A 45 9.53 39.14 3.14
C MET A 45 10.26 38.17 4.07
N ILE A 46 9.72 37.92 5.25
CA ILE A 46 10.30 36.98 6.24
C ILE A 46 10.33 35.58 5.65
N GLY A 47 9.25 35.15 5.01
CA GLY A 47 9.15 33.85 4.34
C GLY A 47 10.17 33.70 3.21
N GLY A 48 10.34 34.71 2.36
CA GLY A 48 11.34 34.71 1.29
C GLY A 48 12.77 34.69 1.82
N ALA A 49 13.07 35.45 2.86
CA ALA A 49 14.39 35.42 3.53
C ALA A 49 14.66 34.07 4.18
N GLY A 50 13.66 33.49 4.87
CA GLY A 50 13.74 32.15 5.47
C GLY A 50 13.93 31.05 4.42
N LEU A 51 13.22 31.14 3.29
CA LEU A 51 13.35 30.22 2.16
C LEU A 51 14.78 30.27 1.59
N MET A 52 15.34 31.47 1.35
CA MET A 52 16.68 31.63 0.80
C MET A 52 17.76 31.17 1.79
N PHE A 53 17.58 31.44 3.09
CA PHE A 53 18.44 30.92 4.13
C PHE A 53 18.47 29.40 4.18
N ALA A 54 17.28 28.77 4.14
CA ALA A 54 17.17 27.32 4.12
C ALA A 54 17.71 26.71 2.82
N ALA A 55 17.47 27.35 1.67
CA ALA A 55 17.96 26.89 0.37
C ALA A 55 19.49 26.83 0.28
N ARG A 56 20.20 27.77 0.93
CA ARG A 56 21.67 27.73 1.02
C ARG A 56 22.23 26.63 1.91
N ARG A 57 21.35 25.92 2.63
CA ARG A 57 21.69 24.80 3.52
C ARG A 57 20.94 23.53 3.08
N PRO A 58 21.48 22.75 2.13
CA PRO A 58 20.78 21.64 1.49
C PRO A 58 20.19 20.63 2.48
N LEU A 59 20.90 20.38 3.60
CA LEU A 59 20.39 19.49 4.65
C LEU A 59 19.16 20.07 5.35
N LEU A 60 19.14 21.38 5.65
CA LEU A 60 17.99 22.04 6.27
C LEU A 60 16.78 22.03 5.31
N ALA A 61 17.01 22.35 4.04
CA ALA A 61 15.97 22.29 3.01
C ALA A 61 15.37 20.89 2.91
N LEU A 62 16.22 19.87 2.84
CA LEU A 62 15.79 18.47 2.80
C LEU A 62 14.97 18.09 4.04
N CYS A 63 15.44 18.42 5.24
CA CYS A 63 14.72 18.16 6.49
C CYS A 63 13.36 18.87 6.52
N THR A 64 13.28 20.10 6.07
CA THR A 64 12.04 20.87 5.99
C THR A 64 11.04 20.21 5.03
N MET A 65 11.48 19.79 3.83
CA MET A 65 10.63 19.09 2.86
C MET A 65 10.08 17.79 3.44
N VAL A 66 10.93 17.00 4.11
CA VAL A 66 10.54 15.73 4.74
C VAL A 66 9.50 15.96 5.83
N VAL A 67 9.71 16.94 6.69
CA VAL A 67 8.76 17.26 7.78
C VAL A 67 7.42 17.73 7.22
N ILE A 68 7.42 18.66 6.25
CA ILE A 68 6.19 19.16 5.60
C ILE A 68 5.39 18.00 5.00
N GLU A 69 6.05 17.07 4.33
CA GLU A 69 5.37 15.95 3.67
C GLU A 69 4.81 14.94 4.67
N ILE A 70 5.60 14.51 5.67
CA ILE A 70 5.13 13.51 6.66
C ILE A 70 4.02 14.05 7.55
N THR A 71 4.13 15.32 7.96
CA THR A 71 3.11 15.93 8.81
C THR A 71 1.84 16.30 8.05
N ASN A 72 1.86 16.21 6.72
CA ASN A 72 0.75 16.64 5.86
C ASN A 72 0.23 18.05 6.22
N VAL A 73 1.12 18.94 6.63
CA VAL A 73 0.74 20.29 7.07
C VAL A 73 -0.03 21.05 5.99
N SER A 74 0.27 20.77 4.72
CA SER A 74 -0.47 21.34 3.58
C SER A 74 -1.94 20.93 3.59
N GLY A 75 -2.24 19.64 3.82
CA GLY A 75 -3.61 19.13 3.89
C GLY A 75 -4.33 19.57 5.18
N VAL A 76 -3.63 19.52 6.32
CA VAL A 76 -4.20 19.91 7.62
C VAL A 76 -4.58 21.38 7.66
N LEU A 77 -3.77 22.28 7.09
CA LEU A 77 -4.04 23.73 7.10
C LEU A 77 -4.82 24.23 5.88
N SER A 78 -5.07 23.39 4.87
CA SER A 78 -5.83 23.76 3.66
C SER A 78 -7.21 24.37 3.94
N PRO A 79 -8.03 23.86 4.86
CA PRO A 79 -9.36 24.44 5.14
C PRO A 79 -9.33 25.87 5.69
N GLN A 80 -8.17 26.32 6.18
CA GLN A 80 -7.99 27.65 6.80
C GLN A 80 -7.51 28.71 5.80
N GLY A 81 -7.65 28.47 4.49
CA GLY A 81 -7.17 29.38 3.44
C GLY A 81 -5.65 29.41 3.30
N GLY A 82 -5.03 28.24 3.47
CA GLY A 82 -3.64 28.08 3.81
C GLY A 82 -2.63 28.41 2.73
N ILE A 83 -1.42 28.68 3.22
CA ILE A 83 -0.19 28.82 2.45
C ILE A 83 0.04 27.53 1.66
N PRO A 84 0.42 27.59 0.38
CA PRO A 84 0.72 26.42 -0.44
C PRO A 84 2.07 25.78 -0.04
N PHE A 85 2.10 25.14 1.14
CA PHE A 85 3.33 24.59 1.74
C PHE A 85 4.02 23.57 0.83
N PHE A 86 3.25 22.78 0.07
CA PHE A 86 3.84 21.84 -0.87
C PHE A 86 4.61 22.55 -1.98
N GLN A 87 4.00 23.54 -2.62
CA GLN A 87 4.64 24.32 -3.69
C GLN A 87 5.85 25.10 -3.15
N ALA A 88 5.74 25.65 -1.94
CA ALA A 88 6.86 26.32 -1.26
C ALA A 88 8.00 25.33 -0.97
N SER A 89 7.70 24.10 -0.57
CA SER A 89 8.71 23.06 -0.34
C SER A 89 9.40 22.62 -1.64
N MET A 90 8.65 22.53 -2.74
CA MET A 90 9.21 22.24 -4.07
C MET A 90 10.18 23.33 -4.50
N LEU A 91 9.79 24.62 -4.37
CA LEU A 91 10.67 25.76 -4.68
C LEU A 91 11.92 25.74 -3.81
N LEU A 92 11.77 25.52 -2.50
CA LEU A 92 12.89 25.36 -1.58
C LEU A 92 13.84 24.26 -2.04
N GLY A 93 13.31 23.10 -2.42
CA GLY A 93 14.08 21.96 -2.91
C GLY A 93 14.86 22.28 -4.19
N VAL A 94 14.21 22.88 -5.19
CA VAL A 94 14.86 23.27 -6.46
C VAL A 94 16.00 24.27 -6.20
N LEU A 95 15.75 25.30 -5.39
CA LEU A 95 16.78 26.29 -5.03
C LEU A 95 17.94 25.61 -4.26
N ALA A 96 17.63 24.73 -3.32
CA ALA A 96 18.66 24.03 -2.54
C ALA A 96 19.53 23.11 -3.42
N VAL A 97 18.94 22.40 -4.38
CA VAL A 97 19.69 21.64 -5.40
C VAL A 97 20.59 22.58 -6.20
N GLY A 98 20.04 23.70 -6.69
CA GLY A 98 20.81 24.69 -7.45
C GLY A 98 22.01 25.26 -6.68
N PHE A 99 21.86 25.56 -5.39
CA PHE A 99 22.96 26.00 -4.53
C PHE A 99 23.97 24.88 -4.24
N ALA A 100 23.49 23.67 -3.96
CA ALA A 100 24.36 22.53 -3.67
C ALA A 100 25.20 22.09 -4.87
N LEU A 101 24.68 22.23 -6.10
CA LEU A 101 25.42 21.92 -7.33
C LEU A 101 26.58 22.87 -7.62
N ARG A 102 26.64 24.06 -6.96
CA ARG A 102 27.76 24.98 -7.06
C ARG A 102 29.00 24.51 -6.28
N ASP A 103 28.79 23.65 -5.27
CA ASP A 103 29.87 23.02 -4.52
C ASP A 103 30.39 21.79 -5.29
N PRO A 104 31.65 21.79 -5.76
CA PRO A 104 32.24 20.67 -6.48
C PRO A 104 32.29 19.39 -5.65
N GLU A 105 32.52 19.49 -4.33
CA GLU A 105 32.52 18.32 -3.44
C GLU A 105 31.13 17.70 -3.32
N ALA A 106 30.08 18.51 -3.14
CA ALA A 106 28.71 18.03 -3.12
C ALA A 106 28.33 17.40 -4.46
N ARG A 107 28.66 18.08 -5.57
CA ARG A 107 28.35 17.58 -6.93
C ARG A 107 29.02 16.24 -7.23
N SER A 108 30.22 15.98 -6.73
CA SER A 108 30.94 14.71 -6.93
C SER A 108 30.24 13.51 -6.26
N ARG A 109 29.30 13.75 -5.35
CA ARG A 109 28.49 12.70 -4.71
C ARG A 109 27.34 12.21 -5.58
N LEU A 110 26.96 12.95 -6.62
CA LEU A 110 26.02 12.47 -7.62
C LEU A 110 26.70 11.38 -8.46
N ASN A 111 26.09 10.22 -8.52
CA ASN A 111 26.64 9.05 -9.17
C ASN A 111 25.67 8.49 -10.23
N ALA A 112 26.10 7.43 -10.93
CA ALA A 112 25.30 6.78 -11.97
C ALA A 112 23.92 6.31 -11.46
N TRP A 113 23.79 5.96 -10.17
CA TRP A 113 22.53 5.54 -9.58
C TRP A 113 21.47 6.64 -9.56
N THR A 114 21.89 7.91 -9.43
CA THR A 114 21.00 9.06 -9.55
C THR A 114 20.33 9.09 -10.93
N VAL A 115 21.11 8.86 -11.98
CA VAL A 115 20.63 8.84 -13.37
C VAL A 115 19.73 7.61 -13.61
N ILE A 116 20.12 6.45 -13.08
CA ILE A 116 19.32 5.21 -13.20
C ILE A 116 17.96 5.40 -12.51
N CYS A 117 17.92 5.94 -11.30
CA CYS A 117 16.67 6.22 -10.59
C CYS A 117 15.79 7.23 -11.34
N ALA A 118 16.40 8.27 -11.93
CA ALA A 118 15.69 9.20 -12.80
C ALA A 118 15.08 8.49 -14.01
N GLY A 119 15.84 7.57 -14.63
CA GLY A 119 15.36 6.74 -15.74
C GLY A 119 14.16 5.86 -15.35
N LEU A 120 14.18 5.23 -14.15
CA LEU A 120 13.06 4.44 -13.66
C LEU A 120 11.78 5.29 -13.52
N LEU A 121 11.90 6.49 -12.95
CA LEU A 121 10.77 7.42 -12.81
C LEU A 121 10.30 7.95 -14.17
N ALA A 122 11.24 8.21 -15.10
CA ALA A 122 10.90 8.64 -16.47
C ALA A 122 10.13 7.56 -17.24
N ILE A 123 10.51 6.29 -17.11
CA ILE A 123 9.77 5.16 -17.70
C ILE A 123 8.34 5.11 -17.13
N TYR A 124 8.19 5.24 -15.83
CA TYR A 124 6.86 5.30 -15.20
C TYR A 124 6.02 6.46 -15.78
N LEU A 125 6.57 7.67 -15.83
CA LEU A 125 5.88 8.83 -16.40
C LEU A 125 5.52 8.61 -17.88
N ALA A 126 6.41 8.01 -18.65
CA ALA A 126 6.14 7.70 -20.07
C ALA A 126 4.96 6.74 -20.22
N THR A 127 4.86 5.70 -19.37
CA THR A 127 3.72 4.77 -19.39
C THR A 127 2.41 5.46 -19.00
N GLN A 128 2.42 6.39 -18.04
CA GLN A 128 1.24 7.17 -17.68
C GLN A 128 0.85 8.17 -18.79
N ALA A 129 1.83 8.79 -19.45
CA ALA A 129 1.59 9.68 -20.58
C ALA A 129 0.91 8.94 -21.75
N VAL A 130 1.37 7.72 -22.06
CA VAL A 130 0.75 6.87 -23.09
C VAL A 130 -0.71 6.55 -22.74
N ALA A 131 -0.98 6.18 -21.47
CA ALA A 131 -2.34 5.93 -21.00
C ALA A 131 -3.21 7.20 -21.06
N THR A 132 -2.65 8.37 -20.77
CA THR A 132 -3.33 9.68 -20.87
C THR A 132 -3.75 10.01 -22.30
N VAL A 133 -2.89 9.75 -23.29
CA VAL A 133 -3.20 9.99 -24.71
C VAL A 133 -4.36 9.11 -25.18
N GLY A 134 -4.42 7.86 -24.72
CA GLY A 134 -5.48 6.89 -25.05
C GLY A 134 -6.72 6.98 -24.16
N SER A 135 -6.81 7.98 -23.27
CA SER A 135 -7.88 8.11 -22.29
C SER A 135 -9.25 8.41 -22.91
N VAL A 136 -10.29 7.89 -22.23
CA VAL A 136 -11.71 8.20 -22.54
C VAL A 136 -12.10 9.61 -22.07
N ASP A 137 -11.48 10.09 -20.97
CA ASP A 137 -11.57 11.46 -20.49
C ASP A 137 -10.17 12.06 -20.40
N ARG A 138 -9.83 12.86 -21.40
CA ARG A 138 -8.52 13.50 -21.48
C ARG A 138 -8.32 14.54 -20.41
N THR A 139 -9.36 15.27 -20.01
CA THR A 139 -9.26 16.35 -19.00
C THR A 139 -8.89 15.76 -17.65
N ALA A 140 -9.66 14.78 -17.17
CA ALA A 140 -9.37 14.07 -15.92
C ALA A 140 -7.97 13.43 -15.96
N SER A 141 -7.57 12.86 -17.09
CA SER A 141 -6.28 12.20 -17.24
C SER A 141 -5.09 13.17 -17.33
N PHE A 142 -5.25 14.35 -17.88
CA PHE A 142 -4.23 15.40 -17.84
C PHE A 142 -4.02 15.90 -16.41
N ASP A 143 -5.07 16.06 -15.63
CA ASP A 143 -4.97 16.42 -14.20
C ASP A 143 -4.25 15.32 -13.39
N GLY A 144 -4.56 14.06 -13.68
CA GLY A 144 -3.84 12.92 -13.11
C GLY A 144 -2.37 12.90 -13.49
N MET A 145 -2.07 13.09 -14.77
CA MET A 145 -0.69 13.13 -15.29
C MET A 145 0.11 14.28 -14.68
N HIS A 146 -0.50 15.45 -14.54
CA HIS A 146 0.14 16.61 -13.88
C HIS A 146 0.54 16.28 -12.43
N ARG A 147 -0.34 15.60 -11.67
CA ARG A 147 -0.01 15.14 -10.31
C ARG A 147 1.15 14.15 -10.31
N PHE A 148 1.13 13.14 -11.18
CA PHE A 148 2.23 12.17 -11.28
C PHE A 148 3.56 12.82 -11.65
N PHE A 149 3.53 13.80 -12.54
CA PHE A 149 4.72 14.58 -12.89
C PHE A 149 5.27 15.33 -11.68
N LEU A 150 4.44 16.06 -10.95
CA LEU A 150 4.85 16.81 -9.75
C LEU A 150 5.40 15.86 -8.67
N ASP A 151 4.77 14.70 -8.48
CA ASP A 151 5.23 13.71 -7.51
C ASP A 151 6.61 13.14 -7.90
N CYS A 152 6.84 12.83 -9.18
CA CYS A 152 8.14 12.37 -9.66
C CYS A 152 9.22 13.47 -9.56
N VAL A 153 8.89 14.72 -9.85
CA VAL A 153 9.82 15.86 -9.66
C VAL A 153 10.17 16.02 -8.19
N PHE A 154 9.20 15.90 -7.29
CA PHE A 154 9.44 15.94 -5.84
C PHE A 154 10.41 14.84 -5.40
N VAL A 155 10.18 13.59 -5.85
CA VAL A 155 11.08 12.46 -5.57
C VAL A 155 12.49 12.73 -6.10
N MET A 156 12.61 13.27 -7.31
CA MET A 156 13.92 13.61 -7.89
C MET A 156 14.67 14.67 -7.10
N ILE A 157 13.99 15.73 -6.67
CA ILE A 157 14.58 16.76 -5.82
C ILE A 157 15.13 16.16 -4.52
N LEU A 158 14.30 15.34 -3.85
CA LEU A 158 14.71 14.66 -2.61
C LEU A 158 15.90 13.74 -2.83
N LEU A 159 15.87 12.93 -3.89
CA LEU A 159 16.93 12.00 -4.26
C LEU A 159 18.26 12.74 -4.49
N MET A 160 18.22 13.84 -5.24
CA MET A 160 19.39 14.69 -5.46
C MET A 160 19.89 15.30 -4.14
N LEU A 161 19.00 15.84 -3.29
CA LEU A 161 19.39 16.43 -2.01
C LEU A 161 19.99 15.39 -1.05
N VAL A 162 19.47 14.16 -1.01
CA VAL A 162 20.05 13.07 -0.22
C VAL A 162 21.49 12.78 -0.65
N GLN A 163 21.73 12.71 -1.96
CA GLN A 163 23.08 12.50 -2.51
C GLN A 163 24.00 13.69 -2.22
N LEU A 164 23.57 14.91 -2.57
CA LEU A 164 24.35 16.13 -2.40
C LEU A 164 24.74 16.38 -0.93
N THR A 165 23.87 16.06 0.02
CA THR A 165 24.17 16.21 1.46
C THR A 165 25.07 15.10 1.98
N GLY A 166 25.06 13.91 1.39
CA GLY A 166 25.85 12.76 1.83
C GLY A 166 25.53 12.27 3.25
N ARG A 167 24.31 12.54 3.76
CA ARG A 167 23.90 12.24 5.13
C ARG A 167 22.63 11.36 5.21
N PRO A 168 22.60 10.20 4.56
CA PRO A 168 21.36 9.38 4.45
C PRO A 168 20.81 8.93 5.81
N TRP A 169 21.68 8.66 6.79
CA TRP A 169 21.22 8.31 8.15
C TRP A 169 20.50 9.44 8.87
N THR A 170 20.94 10.69 8.65
CA THR A 170 20.24 11.87 9.19
C THR A 170 18.87 12.01 8.52
N VAL A 171 18.80 11.78 7.21
CA VAL A 171 17.53 11.82 6.48
C VAL A 171 16.56 10.75 6.99
N ALA A 172 17.04 9.51 7.18
CA ALA A 172 16.22 8.46 7.78
C ALA A 172 15.71 8.84 9.19
N ALA A 173 16.54 9.47 9.99
CA ALA A 173 16.12 9.98 11.30
C ALA A 173 15.02 11.05 11.17
N VAL A 174 15.16 11.98 10.22
CA VAL A 174 14.17 13.04 9.97
C VAL A 174 12.85 12.48 9.40
N VAL A 175 12.89 11.36 8.68
CA VAL A 175 11.68 10.64 8.27
C VAL A 175 10.96 10.03 9.48
N VAL A 176 11.69 9.42 10.40
CA VAL A 176 11.10 8.68 11.53
C VAL A 176 10.63 9.59 12.66
N LEU A 177 11.31 10.72 12.91
CA LEU A 177 10.99 11.62 14.02
C LEU A 177 9.55 12.18 13.95
N PRO A 178 9.07 12.75 12.82
CA PRO A 178 7.70 13.23 12.74
C PRO A 178 6.67 12.11 12.90
N LEU A 179 6.95 10.89 12.39
CA LEU A 179 6.09 9.74 12.59
C LEU A 179 5.93 9.42 14.08
N ALA A 180 7.03 9.44 14.83
CA ALA A 180 7.01 9.19 16.28
C ALA A 180 6.28 10.32 17.04
N VAL A 181 6.52 11.58 16.71
CA VAL A 181 5.87 12.74 17.35
C VAL A 181 4.35 12.69 17.12
N LEU A 182 3.92 12.45 15.89
CA LEU A 182 2.50 12.33 15.58
C LEU A 182 1.86 11.10 16.25
N SER A 183 2.61 10.01 16.38
CA SER A 183 2.17 8.85 17.17
C SER A 183 2.02 9.18 18.64
N VAL A 184 2.91 9.99 19.23
CA VAL A 184 2.77 10.48 20.62
C VAL A 184 1.49 11.29 20.76
N LEU A 185 1.18 12.21 19.84
CA LEU A 185 -0.09 12.96 19.86
C LEU A 185 -1.30 12.01 19.80
N THR A 186 -1.21 10.98 18.99
CA THR A 186 -2.26 9.95 18.87
C THR A 186 -2.42 9.17 20.19
N VAL A 187 -1.31 8.76 20.82
CA VAL A 187 -1.34 8.07 22.12
C VAL A 187 -1.93 8.97 23.21
N ILE A 188 -1.57 10.25 23.24
CA ILE A 188 -2.14 11.22 24.19
C ILE A 188 -3.64 11.38 23.92
N ASN A 189 -4.05 11.45 22.65
CA ASN A 189 -5.46 11.54 22.28
C ASN A 189 -6.25 10.34 22.79
N GLU A 190 -5.74 9.13 22.62
CA GLU A 190 -6.38 7.90 23.13
C GLU A 190 -6.43 7.86 24.67
N LEU A 191 -5.28 8.01 25.35
CA LEU A 191 -5.17 7.76 26.76
C LEU A 191 -5.74 8.87 27.65
N VAL A 192 -5.69 10.13 27.19
CA VAL A 192 -6.09 11.30 27.99
C VAL A 192 -7.45 11.83 27.56
N TYR A 193 -7.74 11.81 26.25
CA TYR A 193 -8.93 12.45 25.68
C TYR A 193 -9.94 11.45 25.10
N GLY A 194 -9.68 10.16 25.13
CA GLY A 194 -10.60 9.14 24.61
C GLY A 194 -10.97 9.35 23.12
N GLY A 195 -10.05 9.88 22.33
CA GLY A 195 -10.28 10.12 20.89
C GLY A 195 -11.08 11.39 20.54
N THR A 196 -11.35 12.27 21.49
CA THR A 196 -12.22 13.43 21.27
C THR A 196 -11.51 14.67 20.73
N VAL A 197 -10.16 14.72 20.80
CA VAL A 197 -9.36 15.88 20.41
C VAL A 197 -8.58 15.59 19.12
N SER A 198 -8.69 16.44 18.11
CA SER A 198 -7.95 16.26 16.85
C SER A 198 -6.57 16.91 16.81
N PHE A 199 -6.18 17.68 17.83
CA PHE A 199 -4.96 18.51 17.84
C PHE A 199 -4.79 19.34 16.56
N GLY A 200 -5.85 20.05 16.17
CA GLY A 200 -5.84 20.88 14.96
C GLY A 200 -5.78 20.08 13.64
N GLY A 201 -6.14 18.79 13.66
CA GLY A 201 -6.12 17.90 12.50
C GLY A 201 -4.87 16.98 12.43
N PHE A 202 -3.96 17.04 13.41
CA PHE A 202 -2.78 16.17 13.47
C PHE A 202 -3.03 14.81 14.15
N SER A 203 -4.22 14.61 14.71
CA SER A 203 -4.66 13.32 15.27
C SER A 203 -6.14 13.12 14.95
N THR A 204 -6.44 12.85 13.69
CA THR A 204 -7.80 12.57 13.22
C THR A 204 -8.28 11.23 13.74
N VAL A 205 -9.58 11.14 14.03
CA VAL A 205 -10.22 9.92 14.50
C VAL A 205 -11.39 9.60 13.58
N THR A 206 -11.46 8.34 13.17
CA THR A 206 -12.60 7.80 12.43
C THR A 206 -13.24 6.69 13.25
N ILE A 207 -14.57 6.65 13.26
CA ILE A 207 -15.33 5.57 13.89
C ILE A 207 -15.67 4.58 12.78
N ALA A 208 -15.30 3.31 12.96
CA ALA A 208 -15.72 2.27 12.03
C ALA A 208 -17.23 2.06 12.20
N SER A 209 -18.01 2.42 11.17
CA SER A 209 -19.45 2.16 11.10
C SER A 209 -19.69 0.71 10.66
N GLY A 210 -20.56 -0.01 11.36
CA GLY A 210 -20.97 -1.37 10.99
C GLY A 210 -20.47 -2.50 11.91
N GLU A 211 -19.68 -2.19 12.94
CA GLU A 211 -19.28 -3.19 13.96
C GLU A 211 -20.18 -3.08 15.20
N MET A 212 -20.51 -4.22 15.82
CA MET A 212 -21.23 -4.25 17.11
C MET A 212 -20.42 -3.54 18.24
N VAL A 213 -19.13 -3.34 18.04
CA VAL A 213 -18.26 -2.58 18.92
C VAL A 213 -17.67 -1.41 18.13
N THR A 214 -17.99 -0.20 18.57
CA THR A 214 -17.37 1.01 18.00
C THR A 214 -15.90 1.06 18.38
N THR A 215 -15.02 0.95 17.36
CA THR A 215 -13.58 1.04 17.58
C THR A 215 -13.05 2.35 17.00
N LEU A 216 -12.35 3.10 17.83
CA LEU A 216 -11.66 4.31 17.41
C LEU A 216 -10.46 3.92 16.54
N ARG A 217 -10.33 4.61 15.41
CA ARG A 217 -9.24 4.39 14.44
C ARG A 217 -8.56 5.73 14.16
N TYR A 218 -7.26 5.76 14.45
CA TYR A 218 -6.49 7.00 14.38
C TYR A 218 -5.80 7.16 13.03
N GLY A 219 -6.08 8.28 12.36
CA GLY A 219 -5.52 8.65 11.06
C GLY A 219 -4.29 9.55 11.12
N GLY A 220 -3.86 9.98 12.33
CA GLY A 220 -2.78 10.96 12.44
C GLY A 220 -3.13 12.26 11.71
N PRO A 221 -2.26 12.78 10.83
CA PRO A 221 -2.52 13.97 10.04
C PRO A 221 -3.34 13.69 8.76
N LEU A 222 -3.82 12.48 8.58
CA LEU A 222 -4.58 12.03 7.41
C LEU A 222 -6.02 11.70 7.80
N PRO A 223 -6.98 11.82 6.88
CA PRO A 223 -8.39 11.54 7.18
C PRO A 223 -8.67 10.04 7.36
N ASP A 224 -7.82 9.16 6.85
CA ASP A 224 -8.00 7.70 6.89
C ASP A 224 -6.82 7.02 7.60
N SER A 225 -7.14 6.18 8.60
CA SER A 225 -6.17 5.43 9.39
C SER A 225 -5.34 4.42 8.59
N ASN A 226 -5.86 3.90 7.48
CA ASN A 226 -5.11 2.97 6.62
C ASN A 226 -3.97 3.68 5.89
N PHE A 227 -4.20 4.91 5.40
CA PHE A 227 -3.14 5.72 4.80
C PHE A 227 -2.09 6.12 5.83
N TRP A 228 -2.51 6.52 7.03
CA TRP A 228 -1.57 6.81 8.10
C TRP A 228 -0.76 5.56 8.48
N GLY A 229 -1.41 4.41 8.57
CA GLY A 229 -0.74 3.13 8.78
C GLY A 229 0.34 2.85 7.74
N ARG A 230 0.07 3.13 6.45
CA ARG A 230 1.05 2.98 5.36
C ARG A 230 2.29 3.89 5.53
N HIS A 231 2.14 5.08 6.13
CA HIS A 231 3.27 5.93 6.49
C HIS A 231 4.07 5.35 7.66
N LEU A 232 3.39 4.90 8.71
CA LEU A 232 4.02 4.35 9.92
C LEU A 232 4.83 3.09 9.64
N VAL A 233 4.33 2.18 8.80
CA VAL A 233 5.03 0.91 8.52
C VAL A 233 6.37 1.12 7.81
N MET A 234 6.54 2.20 7.04
CA MET A 234 7.85 2.56 6.48
C MET A 234 8.85 2.98 7.57
N GLY A 235 8.35 3.59 8.65
CA GLY A 235 9.16 4.03 9.78
C GLY A 235 9.73 2.87 10.61
N LEU A 236 9.07 1.71 10.66
CA LEU A 236 9.49 0.56 11.47
C LEU A 236 10.90 0.05 11.12
N PRO A 237 11.22 -0.33 9.88
CA PRO A 237 12.56 -0.81 9.54
C PRO A 237 13.62 0.30 9.65
N LEU A 238 13.28 1.57 9.35
CA LEU A 238 14.21 2.69 9.47
C LEU A 238 14.56 2.97 10.94
N SER A 239 13.58 3.02 11.85
CA SER A 239 13.83 3.20 13.28
C SER A 239 14.58 2.00 13.88
N SER A 240 14.28 0.77 13.44
CA SER A 240 15.01 -0.43 13.83
C SER A 240 16.49 -0.39 13.42
N ALA A 241 16.79 0.14 12.24
CA ALA A 241 18.17 0.33 11.78
C ALA A 241 18.91 1.41 12.60
N LEU A 242 18.24 2.53 12.92
CA LEU A 242 18.79 3.61 13.76
C LEU A 242 19.08 3.11 15.18
N LEU A 243 18.14 2.37 15.78
CA LEU A 243 18.32 1.70 17.08
C LEU A 243 19.52 0.74 17.03
N THR A 244 19.59 -0.13 16.02
CA THR A 244 20.70 -1.07 15.88
C THR A 244 22.04 -0.35 15.72
N ARG A 245 22.08 0.77 15.00
CA ARG A 245 23.26 1.61 14.87
C ARG A 245 23.71 2.17 16.22
N ALA A 246 22.78 2.71 17.02
CA ALA A 246 23.05 3.25 18.36
C ALA A 246 23.58 2.15 19.32
N MET A 247 22.93 0.97 19.34
CA MET A 247 23.36 -0.18 20.14
C MET A 247 24.78 -0.63 19.78
N ARG A 248 25.13 -0.70 18.48
CA ARG A 248 26.47 -1.09 18.02
C ARG A 248 27.54 -0.03 18.33
N ALA A 249 27.15 1.24 18.33
CA ALA A 249 28.00 2.33 18.75
C ALA A 249 28.17 2.41 20.28
N ARG A 250 27.48 1.56 21.05
CA ARG A 250 27.44 1.55 22.53
C ARG A 250 27.04 2.91 23.13
N ARG A 251 26.24 3.69 22.40
CA ARG A 251 25.71 4.96 22.87
C ARG A 251 24.39 4.74 23.63
N ARG A 252 24.48 4.63 24.94
CA ARG A 252 23.33 4.27 25.79
C ARG A 252 22.16 5.26 25.63
N GLN A 253 22.44 6.56 25.63
CA GLN A 253 21.41 7.59 25.48
C GLN A 253 20.69 7.47 24.11
N ASP A 254 21.46 7.39 23.02
CA ASP A 254 20.90 7.24 21.69
C ASP A 254 20.07 5.93 21.57
N THR A 255 20.52 4.87 22.26
CA THR A 255 19.81 3.56 22.28
C THR A 255 18.44 3.70 22.94
N VAL A 256 18.37 4.38 24.09
CA VAL A 256 17.09 4.61 24.79
C VAL A 256 16.16 5.49 23.96
N VAL A 257 16.70 6.56 23.36
CA VAL A 257 15.90 7.46 22.49
C VAL A 257 15.33 6.71 21.30
N TRP A 258 16.17 5.96 20.55
CA TRP A 258 15.67 5.21 19.38
C TRP A 258 14.78 4.04 19.73
N ALA A 259 14.94 3.43 20.91
CA ALA A 259 14.01 2.43 21.42
C ALA A 259 12.63 3.05 21.72
N GLY A 260 12.61 4.21 22.37
CA GLY A 260 11.38 4.97 22.63
C GLY A 260 10.68 5.40 21.33
N ILE A 261 11.43 5.89 20.35
CA ILE A 261 10.91 6.27 19.03
C ILE A 261 10.30 5.05 18.32
N LEU A 262 10.99 3.91 18.30
CA LEU A 262 10.47 2.68 17.70
C LEU A 262 9.17 2.23 18.41
N LEU A 263 9.14 2.31 19.74
CA LEU A 263 7.94 1.98 20.51
C LEU A 263 6.76 2.90 20.16
N MET A 264 7.00 4.21 20.02
CA MET A 264 5.94 5.16 19.63
C MET A 264 5.43 4.91 18.21
N VAL A 265 6.31 4.60 17.25
CA VAL A 265 5.87 4.22 15.89
C VAL A 265 5.04 2.94 15.93
N PHE A 266 5.41 1.95 16.75
CA PHE A 266 4.62 0.74 16.98
C PHE A 266 3.24 1.05 17.60
N ALA A 267 3.21 1.91 18.62
CA ALA A 267 1.97 2.37 19.22
C ALA A 267 1.05 3.07 18.20
N GLY A 268 1.63 3.91 17.33
CA GLY A 268 0.91 4.51 16.22
C GLY A 268 0.33 3.46 15.26
N VAL A 269 1.11 2.45 14.87
CA VAL A 269 0.61 1.32 14.05
C VAL A 269 -0.56 0.62 14.74
N TYR A 270 -0.44 0.34 16.03
CA TYR A 270 -1.50 -0.28 16.82
C TYR A 270 -2.79 0.55 16.79
N LEU A 271 -2.70 1.85 17.05
CA LEU A 271 -3.85 2.75 17.13
C LEU A 271 -4.54 3.01 15.78
N THR A 272 -3.91 2.68 14.65
CA THR A 272 -4.62 2.70 13.35
C THR A 272 -5.75 1.68 13.28
N GLN A 273 -5.69 0.61 14.05
CA GLN A 273 -6.63 -0.51 14.03
C GLN A 273 -6.89 -1.05 12.60
N SER A 274 -5.88 -0.95 11.72
CA SER A 274 -5.95 -1.36 10.33
C SER A 274 -5.32 -2.73 10.10
N ARG A 275 -6.13 -3.69 9.65
CA ARG A 275 -5.70 -5.08 9.33
C ARG A 275 -4.54 -5.08 8.32
N GLY A 276 -4.69 -4.30 7.23
CA GLY A 276 -3.66 -4.17 6.20
C GLY A 276 -2.36 -3.56 6.70
N THR A 277 -2.43 -2.61 7.65
CA THR A 277 -1.26 -2.01 8.30
C THR A 277 -0.47 -3.04 9.10
N PHE A 278 -1.13 -3.93 9.84
CA PHE A 278 -0.45 -4.98 10.61
C PHE A 278 0.26 -5.99 9.72
N LEU A 279 -0.39 -6.42 8.63
CA LEU A 279 0.23 -7.32 7.65
C LEU A 279 1.46 -6.67 6.99
N ALA A 280 1.34 -5.41 6.60
CA ALA A 280 2.45 -4.64 6.04
C ALA A 280 3.59 -4.41 7.05
N ALA A 281 3.27 -4.19 8.33
CA ALA A 281 4.28 -4.11 9.40
C ALA A 281 5.02 -5.43 9.58
N GLY A 282 4.30 -6.56 9.57
CA GLY A 282 4.89 -7.89 9.59
C GLY A 282 5.83 -8.13 8.41
N ALA A 283 5.41 -7.78 7.19
CA ALA A 283 6.24 -7.88 5.99
C ALA A 283 7.49 -6.99 6.08
N ALA A 284 7.35 -5.73 6.55
CA ALA A 284 8.46 -4.80 6.73
C ALA A 284 9.53 -5.32 7.67
N VAL A 285 9.10 -5.76 8.86
CA VAL A 285 9.97 -6.29 9.91
C VAL A 285 10.59 -7.62 9.46
N GLY A 286 9.81 -8.50 8.83
CA GLY A 286 10.28 -9.78 8.30
C GLY A 286 11.38 -9.60 7.25
N VAL A 287 11.15 -8.73 6.26
CA VAL A 287 12.16 -8.41 5.23
C VAL A 287 13.41 -7.80 5.85
N TRP A 288 13.26 -6.86 6.79
CA TRP A 288 14.40 -6.27 7.47
C TRP A 288 15.24 -7.31 8.24
N PHE A 289 14.60 -8.24 8.97
CA PHE A 289 15.30 -9.31 9.66
C PHE A 289 16.04 -10.25 8.69
N ILE A 290 15.38 -10.67 7.60
CA ILE A 290 15.96 -11.61 6.63
C ILE A 290 17.12 -10.95 5.87
N ALA A 291 16.95 -9.69 5.44
CA ALA A 291 17.93 -8.96 4.65
C ALA A 291 19.12 -8.44 5.46
N SER A 292 18.95 -8.23 6.77
CA SER A 292 19.98 -7.76 7.69
C SER A 292 21.11 -8.78 7.87
N ASP A 293 22.06 -8.49 8.73
CA ASP A 293 23.20 -9.37 8.98
C ASP A 293 22.82 -10.65 9.76
N ARG A 294 23.77 -11.61 9.81
CA ARG A 294 23.55 -12.91 10.43
C ARG A 294 23.13 -12.82 11.92
N SER A 295 23.63 -11.82 12.65
CA SER A 295 23.33 -11.65 14.08
C SER A 295 21.87 -11.24 14.28
N ILE A 296 21.41 -10.24 13.52
CA ILE A 296 20.01 -9.77 13.56
C ILE A 296 19.07 -10.87 13.08
N ARG A 297 19.41 -11.53 11.97
CA ARG A 297 18.60 -12.63 11.42
C ARG A 297 18.43 -13.79 12.40
N ARG A 298 19.50 -14.21 13.09
CA ARG A 298 19.42 -15.28 14.10
C ARG A 298 18.52 -14.87 15.27
N ARG A 299 18.63 -13.63 15.75
CA ARG A 299 17.76 -13.12 16.81
C ARG A 299 16.31 -12.98 16.32
N GLY A 300 16.09 -12.47 15.12
CA GLY A 300 14.77 -12.37 14.51
C GLY A 300 14.08 -13.73 14.39
N LEU A 301 14.81 -14.78 13.96
CA LEU A 301 14.29 -16.15 13.94
C LEU A 301 13.99 -16.69 15.34
N LEU A 302 14.82 -16.37 16.33
CA LEU A 302 14.59 -16.79 17.71
C LEU A 302 13.33 -16.17 18.31
N TYR A 303 13.08 -14.89 17.99
CA TYR A 303 11.92 -14.14 18.51
C TYR A 303 10.70 -14.17 17.58
N SER A 304 10.79 -14.80 16.40
CA SER A 304 9.66 -14.88 15.45
C SER A 304 8.39 -15.53 16.03
N PRO A 305 8.44 -16.51 16.97
CA PRO A 305 7.24 -17.03 17.60
C PRO A 305 6.47 -15.97 18.41
N LEU A 306 7.17 -14.92 18.92
CA LEU A 306 6.51 -13.82 19.60
C LEU A 306 5.60 -12.99 18.68
N LEU A 307 5.78 -13.06 17.36
CA LEU A 307 4.86 -12.44 16.41
C LEU A 307 3.46 -13.07 16.47
N LEU A 308 3.36 -14.32 16.90
CA LEU A 308 2.07 -14.98 17.13
C LEU A 308 1.29 -14.35 18.29
N LEU A 309 1.98 -13.67 19.22
CA LEU A 309 1.31 -12.93 20.28
C LEU A 309 0.43 -11.78 19.75
N VAL A 310 0.62 -11.36 18.51
CA VAL A 310 -0.26 -10.38 17.84
C VAL A 310 -1.71 -10.88 17.84
N PHE A 311 -1.93 -12.20 17.73
CA PHE A 311 -3.27 -12.79 17.79
C PHE A 311 -3.88 -12.75 19.20
N ALA A 312 -3.06 -12.62 20.23
CA ALA A 312 -3.50 -12.48 21.61
C ALA A 312 -3.76 -11.02 22.03
N VAL A 313 -3.39 -10.04 21.16
CA VAL A 313 -3.62 -8.62 21.47
C VAL A 313 -5.10 -8.30 21.33
N PRO A 314 -5.74 -7.73 22.39
CA PRO A 314 -7.15 -7.37 22.35
C PRO A 314 -7.49 -6.46 21.17
N GLY A 315 -8.58 -6.75 20.47
CA GLY A 315 -9.03 -5.99 19.30
C GLY A 315 -8.30 -6.31 17.99
N ILE A 316 -7.05 -6.80 18.00
CA ILE A 316 -6.28 -7.13 16.79
C ILE A 316 -6.48 -8.60 16.40
N GLY A 317 -6.28 -9.52 17.35
CA GLY A 317 -6.33 -10.96 17.08
C GLY A 317 -7.68 -11.36 16.49
N ASN A 318 -8.76 -11.01 17.16
CA ASN A 318 -10.12 -11.29 16.69
C ASN A 318 -10.37 -10.65 15.32
N ARG A 319 -9.92 -9.41 15.07
CA ARG A 319 -10.08 -8.74 13.78
C ARG A 319 -9.29 -9.38 12.66
N LEU A 320 -8.09 -9.89 12.92
CA LEU A 320 -7.31 -10.64 11.94
C LEU A 320 -7.98 -11.97 11.63
N ILE A 321 -8.51 -12.66 12.65
CA ILE A 321 -9.23 -13.93 12.47
C ILE A 321 -10.52 -13.68 11.69
N VAL A 322 -11.33 -12.70 12.09
CA VAL A 322 -12.58 -12.34 11.39
C VAL A 322 -12.27 -11.88 9.96
N ALA A 323 -11.25 -11.03 9.74
CA ALA A 323 -10.87 -10.61 8.39
C ALA A 323 -10.48 -11.78 7.51
N PHE A 324 -9.82 -12.76 8.10
CA PHE A 324 -9.44 -13.97 7.39
C PHE A 324 -10.68 -14.82 7.08
N GLN A 325 -11.59 -14.94 8.03
CA GLN A 325 -12.89 -15.59 7.82
C GLN A 325 -13.72 -14.86 6.78
N ASP A 326 -13.86 -13.52 6.86
CA ASP A 326 -14.61 -12.69 5.91
C ASP A 326 -14.11 -12.86 4.46
N VAL A 327 -12.79 -12.92 4.26
CA VAL A 327 -12.21 -13.16 2.93
C VAL A 327 -12.48 -14.57 2.43
N MET A 328 -12.58 -15.53 3.34
CA MET A 328 -12.80 -16.94 3.00
C MET A 328 -14.27 -17.30 2.82
N THR A 329 -15.17 -16.53 3.46
CA THR A 329 -16.62 -16.78 3.45
C THR A 329 -17.39 -15.67 2.71
N ALA A 330 -16.70 -14.79 2.00
CA ALA A 330 -17.31 -13.63 1.32
C ALA A 330 -18.40 -14.01 0.31
N ASP A 331 -18.38 -15.24 -0.21
CA ASP A 331 -19.39 -15.75 -1.13
C ASP A 331 -20.63 -16.32 -0.40
N GLU A 332 -20.57 -16.57 0.93
CA GLU A 332 -21.60 -17.35 1.63
C GLU A 332 -22.44 -16.55 2.65
N ASN A 333 -22.07 -15.31 3.04
CA ASN A 333 -22.71 -14.64 4.16
C ASN A 333 -23.17 -13.21 3.88
N ALA A 334 -24.47 -12.97 4.10
CA ALA A 334 -25.10 -11.63 4.11
C ALA A 334 -24.56 -10.67 5.20
N ASN A 335 -23.68 -11.12 6.09
CA ASN A 335 -23.14 -10.36 7.24
C ASN A 335 -21.71 -9.84 7.05
N VAL A 336 -21.22 -9.78 5.81
CA VAL A 336 -19.87 -9.21 5.55
C VAL A 336 -19.89 -7.71 5.77
N ASP A 337 -18.86 -7.19 6.48
CA ASP A 337 -18.68 -5.76 6.75
C ASP A 337 -18.88 -4.93 5.46
N PRO A 338 -19.84 -3.97 5.43
CA PRO A 338 -20.11 -3.12 4.26
C PRO A 338 -18.87 -2.43 3.70
N SER A 339 -17.89 -2.12 4.56
CA SER A 339 -16.60 -1.55 4.14
C SER A 339 -15.75 -2.55 3.34
N VAL A 340 -15.84 -3.84 3.64
CA VAL A 340 -15.15 -4.90 2.88
C VAL A 340 -15.87 -5.12 1.54
N LEU A 341 -17.20 -5.21 1.56
CA LEU A 341 -18.02 -5.36 0.34
C LEU A 341 -17.78 -4.19 -0.62
N GLY A 342 -17.83 -2.95 -0.14
CA GLY A 342 -17.60 -1.78 -0.98
C GLY A 342 -16.22 -1.76 -1.64
N ARG A 343 -15.18 -2.25 -0.94
CA ARG A 343 -13.84 -2.40 -1.51
C ARG A 343 -13.77 -3.52 -2.53
N LEU A 344 -14.40 -4.65 -2.23
CA LEU A 344 -14.43 -5.81 -3.12
C LEU A 344 -15.14 -5.45 -4.43
N GLY A 345 -16.35 -4.88 -4.37
CA GLY A 345 -17.08 -4.44 -5.57
C GLY A 345 -16.31 -3.41 -6.40
N ALA A 346 -15.63 -2.46 -5.76
CA ALA A 346 -14.77 -1.50 -6.47
C ALA A 346 -13.55 -2.17 -7.13
N GLN A 347 -12.94 -3.18 -6.51
CA GLN A 347 -11.84 -3.94 -7.10
C GLN A 347 -12.31 -4.83 -8.25
N GLU A 348 -13.45 -5.49 -8.12
CA GLU A 348 -14.06 -6.28 -9.20
C GLU A 348 -14.37 -5.40 -10.41
N ALA A 349 -14.94 -4.21 -10.18
CA ALA A 349 -15.15 -3.23 -11.24
C ALA A 349 -13.84 -2.84 -11.92
N ALA A 350 -12.78 -2.57 -11.16
CA ALA A 350 -11.46 -2.25 -11.69
C ALA A 350 -10.88 -3.39 -12.56
N TRP A 351 -11.01 -4.64 -12.12
CA TRP A 351 -10.56 -5.79 -12.90
C TRP A 351 -11.42 -6.03 -14.15
N MET A 352 -12.72 -5.72 -14.10
CA MET A 352 -13.58 -5.76 -15.28
C MET A 352 -13.20 -4.67 -16.28
N MET A 353 -12.95 -3.44 -15.83
CA MET A 353 -12.41 -2.36 -16.65
C MET A 353 -11.09 -2.77 -17.33
N PHE A 354 -10.19 -3.45 -16.59
CA PHE A 354 -8.96 -3.97 -17.15
C PHE A 354 -9.20 -5.01 -18.25
N LYS A 355 -10.16 -5.94 -18.07
CA LYS A 355 -10.50 -6.95 -19.08
C LYS A 355 -11.02 -6.30 -20.37
N GLU A 356 -11.72 -5.18 -20.27
CA GLU A 356 -12.25 -4.46 -21.45
C GLU A 356 -11.18 -3.64 -22.17
N ARG A 357 -10.22 -3.04 -21.42
CA ARG A 357 -9.12 -2.25 -21.99
C ARG A 357 -7.75 -2.65 -21.43
N PRO A 358 -7.26 -3.86 -21.77
CA PRO A 358 -6.09 -4.42 -21.09
C PRO A 358 -4.77 -3.70 -21.39
N ALA A 359 -4.61 -3.10 -22.59
CA ALA A 359 -3.34 -2.52 -22.99
C ALA A 359 -3.01 -1.20 -22.30
N PHE A 360 -3.93 -0.23 -22.32
CA PHE A 360 -3.71 1.15 -21.89
C PHE A 360 -4.72 1.63 -20.85
N GLY A 361 -5.72 0.83 -20.49
CA GLY A 361 -6.78 1.20 -19.55
C GLY A 361 -7.70 2.31 -20.06
N TYR A 362 -8.38 2.95 -19.12
CA TYR A 362 -9.36 4.02 -19.40
C TYR A 362 -8.76 5.43 -19.30
N GLY A 363 -7.58 5.57 -18.75
CA GLY A 363 -6.88 6.82 -18.47
C GLY A 363 -6.70 7.08 -16.97
N PRO A 364 -5.57 7.70 -16.56
CA PRO A 364 -5.36 8.12 -15.18
C PRO A 364 -6.51 8.97 -14.63
N SER A 365 -6.86 8.79 -13.37
CA SER A 365 -7.93 9.52 -12.65
C SER A 365 -9.36 9.35 -13.18
N THR A 366 -9.63 8.47 -14.15
CA THR A 366 -10.98 8.26 -14.69
C THR A 366 -11.83 7.26 -13.89
N PHE A 367 -11.23 6.51 -12.96
CA PHE A 367 -11.93 5.45 -12.22
C PHE A 367 -13.18 5.96 -11.46
N PRO A 368 -13.14 7.08 -10.70
CA PRO A 368 -14.29 7.54 -9.92
C PRO A 368 -15.54 7.81 -10.77
N ASP A 369 -15.34 8.32 -11.99
CA ASP A 369 -16.42 8.71 -12.89
C ASP A 369 -17.02 7.49 -13.63
N LEU A 370 -16.22 6.45 -13.82
CA LEU A 370 -16.60 5.26 -14.57
C LEU A 370 -17.12 4.11 -13.71
N VAL A 371 -16.65 3.98 -12.47
CA VAL A 371 -16.91 2.81 -11.62
C VAL A 371 -18.40 2.52 -11.45
N ILE A 372 -19.23 3.57 -11.41
CA ILE A 372 -20.67 3.40 -11.22
C ILE A 372 -21.36 2.73 -12.41
N SER A 373 -20.80 2.85 -13.63
CA SER A 373 -21.32 2.16 -14.81
C SER A 373 -21.07 0.65 -14.77
N TYR A 374 -20.22 0.20 -13.86
CA TYR A 374 -19.95 -1.22 -13.58
C TYR A 374 -20.82 -1.76 -12.42
N ALA A 375 -21.53 -0.87 -11.72
CA ALA A 375 -22.52 -1.32 -10.75
C ALA A 375 -23.53 -2.20 -11.48
N GLY A 376 -23.66 -3.40 -10.98
CA GLY A 376 -24.54 -4.31 -11.62
C GLY A 376 -23.95 -5.23 -12.67
N ARG A 377 -22.72 -5.03 -13.04
CA ARG A 377 -21.97 -5.88 -13.97
C ARG A 377 -20.95 -6.77 -13.25
N VAL A 378 -20.72 -6.51 -11.98
CA VAL A 378 -19.86 -7.29 -11.08
C VAL A 378 -20.70 -7.98 -10.01
N PRO A 379 -20.25 -9.12 -9.47
CA PRO A 379 -21.01 -9.87 -8.47
C PRO A 379 -21.30 -9.06 -7.21
N THR A 380 -20.28 -8.36 -6.70
CA THR A 380 -20.42 -7.57 -5.46
C THR A 380 -20.97 -6.17 -5.75
N ALA A 381 -21.86 -5.69 -4.87
CA ALA A 381 -22.44 -4.36 -5.01
C ALA A 381 -21.38 -3.24 -4.96
N VAL A 382 -21.42 -2.34 -5.94
CA VAL A 382 -20.56 -1.15 -5.96
C VAL A 382 -21.21 -0.07 -5.12
N LEU A 383 -20.70 0.14 -3.91
CA LEU A 383 -21.22 1.14 -2.98
C LEU A 383 -20.72 2.54 -3.34
N LYS A 384 -21.58 3.54 -3.24
CA LYS A 384 -21.21 4.96 -3.40
C LYS A 384 -20.77 5.59 -2.07
N PRO A 385 -19.80 6.51 -2.07
CA PRO A 385 -18.96 6.94 -3.20
C PRO A 385 -17.75 6.00 -3.39
N ALA A 386 -17.61 5.40 -4.58
CA ALA A 386 -16.46 4.57 -4.93
C ALA A 386 -15.38 5.43 -5.60
N LEU A 387 -14.61 6.17 -4.81
CA LEU A 387 -13.59 7.09 -5.31
C LEU A 387 -12.32 6.38 -5.84
N ALA A 388 -12.07 5.15 -5.42
CA ALA A 388 -10.91 4.36 -5.82
C ALA A 388 -11.14 2.86 -5.54
N PRO A 389 -10.43 1.95 -6.22
CA PRO A 389 -10.56 0.51 -6.00
C PRO A 389 -9.93 0.02 -4.70
N HIS A 390 -9.34 0.90 -3.89
CA HIS A 390 -8.60 0.55 -2.66
C HIS A 390 -7.55 -0.57 -2.83
N ASN A 391 -7.01 -0.66 -4.03
CA ASN A 391 -5.95 -1.57 -4.42
C ASN A 391 -5.16 -0.90 -5.55
N LEU A 392 -3.90 -0.55 -5.29
CA LEU A 392 -3.05 0.17 -6.22
C LEU A 392 -2.87 -0.57 -7.56
N TYR A 393 -2.75 -1.87 -7.50
CA TYR A 393 -2.51 -2.69 -8.69
C TYR A 393 -3.77 -2.79 -9.56
N ALA A 394 -4.94 -2.92 -8.93
CA ALA A 394 -6.22 -2.84 -9.62
C ALA A 394 -6.48 -1.45 -10.21
N GLU A 395 -6.07 -0.38 -9.50
CA GLU A 395 -6.13 0.99 -10.00
C GLU A 395 -5.31 1.16 -11.29
N PHE A 396 -4.03 0.75 -11.29
CA PHE A 396 -3.22 0.81 -12.50
C PHE A 396 -3.74 -0.11 -13.61
N ALA A 397 -4.24 -1.28 -13.28
CA ALA A 397 -4.85 -2.18 -14.24
C ALA A 397 -6.03 -1.51 -14.95
N ALA A 398 -6.96 -0.92 -14.22
CA ALA A 398 -8.14 -0.24 -14.76
C ALA A 398 -7.79 1.04 -15.53
N THR A 399 -6.92 1.88 -14.96
CA THR A 399 -6.66 3.23 -15.48
C THR A 399 -5.56 3.26 -16.55
N SER A 400 -4.55 2.41 -16.46
CA SER A 400 -3.38 2.47 -17.33
C SER A 400 -3.03 1.12 -17.98
N GLY A 401 -3.82 0.08 -17.72
CA GLY A 401 -3.65 -1.25 -18.31
C GLY A 401 -2.34 -1.93 -17.95
N VAL A 402 -1.95 -2.92 -18.76
CA VAL A 402 -0.64 -3.61 -18.65
C VAL A 402 0.51 -2.61 -18.76
N ASN A 403 0.37 -1.59 -19.60
CA ASN A 403 1.39 -0.54 -19.77
C ASN A 403 1.68 0.18 -18.43
N GLY A 404 0.64 0.61 -17.71
CA GLY A 404 0.80 1.25 -16.38
C GLY A 404 1.33 0.31 -15.31
N LEU A 405 0.86 -0.95 -15.31
CA LEU A 405 1.38 -1.99 -14.40
C LEU A 405 2.88 -2.25 -14.62
N LEU A 406 3.32 -2.33 -15.87
CA LEU A 406 4.74 -2.50 -16.21
C LEU A 406 5.56 -1.28 -15.78
N GLY A 407 5.07 -0.05 -16.02
CA GLY A 407 5.75 1.17 -15.58
C GLY A 407 5.92 1.19 -14.06
N TRP A 408 4.88 0.83 -13.31
CA TRP A 408 4.94 0.73 -11.86
C TRP A 408 5.87 -0.39 -11.38
N ALA A 409 5.81 -1.55 -12.02
CA ALA A 409 6.70 -2.68 -11.72
C ALA A 409 8.17 -2.29 -11.92
N VAL A 410 8.50 -1.56 -12.97
CA VAL A 410 9.86 -1.04 -13.21
C VAL A 410 10.32 -0.14 -12.06
N VAL A 411 9.48 0.76 -11.55
CA VAL A 411 9.81 1.57 -10.37
C VAL A 411 10.05 0.67 -9.16
N ILE A 412 9.08 -0.14 -8.76
CA ILE A 412 9.17 -0.93 -7.53
C ILE A 412 10.34 -1.91 -7.59
N PHE A 413 10.42 -2.74 -8.62
CA PHE A 413 11.48 -3.74 -8.73
C PHE A 413 12.84 -3.12 -9.06
N GLY A 414 12.88 -1.98 -9.76
CA GLY A 414 14.11 -1.24 -10.01
C GLY A 414 14.72 -0.70 -8.71
N PHE A 415 13.95 0.03 -7.91
CA PHE A 415 14.43 0.55 -6.62
C PHE A 415 14.72 -0.57 -5.61
N MET A 416 13.88 -1.61 -5.52
CA MET A 416 14.17 -2.79 -4.72
C MET A 416 15.46 -3.50 -5.17
N GLY A 417 15.66 -3.65 -6.48
CA GLY A 417 16.85 -4.27 -7.05
C GLY A 417 18.14 -3.52 -6.67
N ILE A 418 18.12 -2.19 -6.70
CA ILE A 418 19.25 -1.36 -6.26
C ILE A 418 19.53 -1.56 -4.75
N ALA A 419 18.49 -1.57 -3.92
CA ALA A 419 18.64 -1.81 -2.48
C ALA A 419 19.20 -3.22 -2.19
N VAL A 420 18.73 -4.25 -2.92
CA VAL A 420 19.25 -5.63 -2.83
C VAL A 420 20.71 -5.70 -3.28
N LEU A 421 21.08 -5.01 -4.37
CA LEU A 421 22.48 -4.91 -4.80
C LEU A 421 23.37 -4.32 -3.68
N GLY A 422 22.90 -3.26 -3.01
CA GLY A 422 23.58 -2.69 -1.84
C GLY A 422 23.77 -3.70 -0.71
N ILE A 423 22.72 -4.50 -0.39
CA ILE A 423 22.80 -5.56 0.61
C ILE A 423 23.84 -6.63 0.25
N VAL A 424 23.89 -7.02 -1.02
CA VAL A 424 24.79 -8.07 -1.52
C VAL A 424 26.23 -7.58 -1.60
N ALA A 425 26.44 -6.34 -2.02
CA ALA A 425 27.76 -5.73 -2.15
C ALA A 425 28.44 -5.48 -0.79
N HIS A 426 27.67 -5.23 0.26
CA HIS A 426 28.17 -4.88 1.60
C HIS A 426 27.78 -5.91 2.68
N PRO A 427 28.24 -7.18 2.60
CA PRO A 427 27.73 -8.27 3.44
C PRO A 427 28.01 -8.10 4.95
N LYS A 428 28.96 -7.27 5.35
CA LYS A 428 29.43 -7.12 6.75
C LYS A 428 29.36 -5.70 7.30
N SER A 429 28.92 -4.70 6.52
CA SER A 429 28.99 -3.29 6.91
C SER A 429 27.72 -2.78 7.61
N ARG A 430 27.82 -1.59 8.22
CA ARG A 430 26.67 -0.83 8.73
C ARG A 430 25.67 -0.51 7.62
N ASP A 431 26.18 -0.36 6.41
CA ASP A 431 25.41 0.01 5.24
C ASP A 431 24.45 -1.09 4.83
N ARG A 432 24.79 -2.37 5.07
CA ARG A 432 23.87 -3.50 4.88
C ARG A 432 22.60 -3.36 5.71
N ILE A 433 22.70 -2.96 6.99
CA ILE A 433 21.54 -2.80 7.88
C ILE A 433 20.64 -1.68 7.37
N PHE A 434 21.26 -0.61 6.89
CA PHE A 434 20.54 0.50 6.33
C PHE A 434 19.85 0.15 4.99
N ALA A 435 20.58 -0.53 4.10
CA ALA A 435 20.02 -1.02 2.85
C ALA A 435 18.85 -2.01 3.09
N ALA A 436 18.97 -2.90 4.09
CA ALA A 436 17.89 -3.78 4.50
C ALA A 436 16.68 -3.02 5.05
N ALA A 437 16.89 -1.90 5.76
CA ALA A 437 15.80 -1.07 6.26
C ALA A 437 15.09 -0.31 5.13
N VAL A 438 15.84 0.22 4.17
CA VAL A 438 15.27 0.86 2.97
C VAL A 438 14.47 -0.15 2.16
N LEU A 439 15.00 -1.36 1.94
CA LEU A 439 14.27 -2.44 1.28
C LEU A 439 12.99 -2.82 2.04
N GLY A 440 13.07 -2.97 3.37
CA GLY A 440 11.92 -3.25 4.23
C GLY A 440 10.85 -2.17 4.15
N ALA A 441 11.25 -0.89 4.08
CA ALA A 441 10.31 0.22 3.94
C ALA A 441 9.63 0.26 2.55
N ILE A 442 10.35 -0.08 1.47
CA ILE A 442 9.75 -0.23 0.13
C ILE A 442 8.73 -1.36 0.13
N VAL A 443 9.09 -2.52 0.67
CA VAL A 443 8.18 -3.68 0.76
C VAL A 443 6.97 -3.36 1.64
N ALA A 444 7.16 -2.66 2.77
CA ALA A 444 6.07 -2.24 3.64
C ALA A 444 5.01 -1.41 2.91
N TRP A 445 5.46 -0.38 2.19
CA TRP A 445 4.57 0.49 1.43
C TRP A 445 3.86 -0.27 0.30
N SER A 446 4.59 -1.11 -0.42
CA SER A 446 4.05 -1.94 -1.51
C SER A 446 3.02 -2.95 -1.01
N ALA A 447 3.27 -3.59 0.14
CA ALA A 447 2.34 -4.53 0.76
C ALA A 447 1.07 -3.82 1.25
N ALA A 448 1.21 -2.66 1.92
CA ALA A 448 0.05 -1.86 2.34
C ALA A 448 -0.80 -1.38 1.14
N SER A 449 -0.20 -1.22 -0.03
CA SER A 449 -0.86 -0.76 -1.25
C SER A 449 -1.71 -1.84 -1.95
N VAL A 450 -1.69 -3.09 -1.47
CA VAL A 450 -2.68 -4.13 -1.87
C VAL A 450 -4.09 -3.76 -1.38
N GLY A 451 -4.19 -3.08 -0.23
CA GLY A 451 -5.46 -2.60 0.33
C GLY A 451 -5.70 -1.10 0.18
N LEU A 452 -4.86 -0.37 -0.58
CA LEU A 452 -4.91 1.08 -0.72
C LEU A 452 -4.55 1.52 -2.14
N HIS A 453 -5.16 2.60 -2.60
CA HIS A 453 -4.85 3.24 -3.88
C HIS A 453 -3.64 4.20 -3.82
N LEU A 454 -3.30 4.85 -4.94
CA LEU A 454 -2.05 5.60 -5.10
C LEU A 454 -1.94 6.91 -4.29
N SER A 455 -2.93 7.34 -3.56
CA SER A 455 -2.84 8.57 -2.75
C SER A 455 -1.58 8.60 -1.89
N TYR A 456 -1.03 9.80 -1.70
CA TYR A 456 0.16 10.05 -0.87
C TYR A 456 1.45 9.34 -1.35
N PHE A 457 1.64 9.25 -2.68
CA PHE A 457 2.86 8.68 -3.27
C PHE A 457 4.14 9.41 -2.84
N ARG A 458 4.09 10.72 -2.63
CA ARG A 458 5.25 11.55 -2.23
C ARG A 458 5.93 11.06 -0.96
N THR A 459 5.15 10.60 0.03
CA THR A 459 5.71 10.03 1.26
C THR A 459 6.52 8.76 0.97
N PHE A 460 6.09 7.94 0.02
CA PHE A 460 6.91 6.82 -0.47
C PHE A 460 8.19 7.30 -1.15
N GLY A 461 8.12 8.42 -1.86
CA GLY A 461 9.26 9.08 -2.47
C GLY A 461 10.39 9.41 -1.49
N LEU A 462 10.07 9.66 -0.20
CA LEU A 462 11.08 9.86 0.86
C LEU A 462 11.96 8.61 1.06
N VAL A 463 11.37 7.43 0.94
CA VAL A 463 12.10 6.16 1.04
C VAL A 463 12.87 5.87 -0.25
N LEU A 464 12.25 6.09 -1.41
CA LEU A 464 12.91 5.92 -2.71
C LEU A 464 14.14 6.82 -2.84
N ALA A 465 14.10 8.03 -2.30
CA ALA A 465 15.23 8.97 -2.29
C ALA A 465 16.46 8.46 -1.52
N LEU A 466 16.29 7.52 -0.57
CA LEU A 466 17.38 6.89 0.16
C LEU A 466 18.11 5.80 -0.64
N VAL A 467 17.48 5.26 -1.70
CA VAL A 467 17.99 4.08 -2.42
C VAL A 467 19.36 4.31 -3.08
N PRO A 468 19.65 5.41 -3.80
CA PRO A 468 20.98 5.64 -4.36
C PRO A 468 22.09 5.72 -3.31
N ALA A 469 21.75 6.12 -2.08
CA ALA A 469 22.72 6.23 -0.99
C ALA A 469 23.12 4.87 -0.37
N VAL A 470 22.33 3.83 -0.62
CA VAL A 470 22.63 2.44 -0.20
C VAL A 470 23.15 1.57 -1.33
N ALA A 471 23.15 2.09 -2.55
CA ALA A 471 23.64 1.40 -3.73
C ALA A 471 25.16 1.13 -3.66
N PRO A 472 25.67 0.07 -4.31
CA PRO A 472 27.10 -0.17 -4.38
C PRO A 472 27.83 0.90 -5.20
N GLU A 473 29.12 1.02 -4.99
CA GLU A 473 29.97 1.89 -5.82
C GLU A 473 29.91 1.46 -7.29
N TRP A 474 29.97 2.42 -8.19
CA TRP A 474 29.99 2.19 -9.62
C TRP A 474 31.45 2.19 -10.15
N PRO A 475 31.84 1.26 -11.04
CA PRO A 475 31.09 0.14 -11.61
C PRO A 475 30.81 -0.99 -10.62
N ILE A 476 29.64 -1.65 -10.81
CA ILE A 476 29.20 -2.70 -9.89
C ILE A 476 30.22 -3.85 -9.87
N PRO A 477 30.69 -4.29 -8.69
CA PRO A 477 31.60 -5.42 -8.59
C PRO A 477 31.03 -6.68 -9.23
N LYS A 478 31.79 -7.36 -10.10
CA LYS A 478 31.36 -8.60 -10.78
C LYS A 478 30.92 -9.68 -9.77
N THR A 479 31.53 -9.69 -8.58
CA THR A 479 31.15 -10.60 -7.48
C THR A 479 29.75 -10.31 -6.97
N ALA A 480 29.34 -9.04 -6.84
CA ALA A 480 28.01 -8.64 -6.44
C ALA A 480 26.95 -9.08 -7.47
N ILE A 481 27.22 -8.86 -8.75
CA ILE A 481 26.33 -9.29 -9.84
C ILE A 481 26.14 -10.82 -9.82
N ARG A 482 27.23 -11.58 -9.72
CA ARG A 482 27.16 -13.05 -9.65
C ARG A 482 26.39 -13.54 -8.41
N THR A 483 26.57 -12.88 -7.27
CA THR A 483 25.86 -13.23 -6.04
C THR A 483 24.37 -12.90 -6.16
N LEU A 484 24.02 -11.75 -6.78
CA LEU A 484 22.65 -11.39 -7.06
C LEU A 484 21.98 -12.39 -8.00
N LEU A 485 22.61 -12.71 -9.14
CA LEU A 485 22.06 -13.67 -10.10
C LEU A 485 21.83 -15.05 -9.45
N ARG A 486 22.76 -15.50 -8.59
CA ARG A 486 22.56 -16.73 -7.81
C ARG A 486 21.41 -16.61 -6.81
N ALA A 487 21.31 -15.49 -6.11
CA ALA A 487 20.20 -15.26 -5.18
C ALA A 487 18.86 -15.25 -5.93
N ILE A 488 18.77 -14.55 -7.05
CA ILE A 488 17.57 -14.55 -7.92
C ILE A 488 17.24 -15.98 -8.34
N GLY A 489 18.23 -16.75 -8.85
CA GLY A 489 17.99 -18.13 -9.27
C GLY A 489 17.49 -19.03 -8.14
N VAL A 490 18.07 -18.91 -6.94
CA VAL A 490 17.64 -19.69 -5.76
C VAL A 490 16.23 -19.29 -5.33
N TRP A 491 15.94 -17.98 -5.25
CA TRP A 491 14.64 -17.52 -4.83
C TRP A 491 13.55 -17.76 -5.88
N SER A 492 13.87 -17.64 -7.17
CA SER A 492 12.95 -18.02 -8.25
C SER A 492 12.60 -19.50 -8.19
N ALA A 493 13.60 -20.36 -7.98
CA ALA A 493 13.38 -21.79 -7.79
C ALA A 493 12.56 -22.10 -6.52
N ALA A 494 12.78 -21.35 -5.44
CA ALA A 494 12.01 -21.46 -4.21
C ALA A 494 10.55 -21.07 -4.40
N VAL A 495 10.29 -19.95 -5.05
CA VAL A 495 8.92 -19.47 -5.36
C VAL A 495 8.22 -20.45 -6.30
N PHE A 496 8.91 -20.94 -7.33
CA PHE A 496 8.36 -21.93 -8.25
C PHE A 496 8.01 -23.24 -7.52
N ALA A 497 8.90 -23.76 -6.69
CA ALA A 497 8.63 -24.96 -5.89
C ALA A 497 7.45 -24.75 -4.94
N GLY A 498 7.37 -23.59 -4.28
CA GLY A 498 6.23 -23.23 -3.44
C GLY A 498 4.92 -23.18 -4.21
N ALA A 499 4.92 -22.52 -5.38
CA ALA A 499 3.75 -22.45 -6.25
C ALA A 499 3.28 -23.84 -6.74
N VAL A 500 4.22 -24.70 -7.13
CA VAL A 500 3.92 -26.08 -7.55
C VAL A 500 3.32 -26.89 -6.39
N VAL A 501 3.87 -26.79 -5.20
CA VAL A 501 3.35 -27.51 -4.02
C VAL A 501 1.94 -26.98 -3.66
N THR A 502 1.74 -25.68 -3.66
CA THR A 502 0.43 -25.07 -3.43
C THR A 502 -0.57 -25.54 -4.49
N TRP A 503 -0.19 -25.51 -5.76
CA TRP A 503 -1.05 -25.95 -6.86
C TRP A 503 -1.42 -27.45 -6.74
N LEU A 504 -0.43 -28.31 -6.45
CA LEU A 504 -0.67 -29.75 -6.25
C LEU A 504 -1.60 -30.00 -5.05
N ALA A 505 -1.36 -29.31 -3.93
CA ALA A 505 -2.22 -29.44 -2.75
C ALA A 505 -3.64 -28.97 -3.02
N LEU A 506 -3.82 -27.84 -3.71
CA LEU A 506 -5.13 -27.35 -4.13
C LEU A 506 -5.81 -28.29 -5.12
N SER A 507 -5.06 -28.87 -6.07
CA SER A 507 -5.61 -29.83 -7.03
C SER A 507 -6.04 -31.13 -6.35
N ALA A 508 -5.33 -31.57 -5.32
CA ALA A 508 -5.66 -32.77 -4.56
C ALA A 508 -6.87 -32.59 -3.63
N THR A 509 -7.20 -31.34 -3.28
CA THR A 509 -8.31 -31.02 -2.38
C THR A 509 -9.50 -30.38 -3.11
N SER A 510 -9.48 -30.28 -4.44
CA SER A 510 -10.60 -29.76 -5.22
C SER A 510 -11.75 -30.78 -5.21
N VAL A 511 -12.90 -30.37 -4.70
CA VAL A 511 -14.18 -31.03 -4.94
C VAL A 511 -14.82 -30.30 -6.11
N THR A 512 -15.22 -31.02 -7.13
CA THR A 512 -16.01 -30.45 -8.24
C THR A 512 -17.45 -30.29 -7.76
N ALA A 513 -17.85 -29.10 -7.42
CA ALA A 513 -19.23 -28.72 -7.21
C ALA A 513 -19.75 -27.95 -8.44
N HIS A 514 -21.05 -27.86 -8.58
CA HIS A 514 -21.72 -27.06 -9.60
C HIS A 514 -22.59 -26.03 -8.89
N THR A 515 -22.35 -24.74 -9.16
CA THR A 515 -23.21 -23.65 -8.68
C THR A 515 -24.27 -23.35 -9.73
N ALA A 516 -25.52 -23.53 -9.38
CA ALA A 516 -26.65 -23.03 -10.17
C ALA A 516 -27.12 -21.70 -9.57
N SER A 517 -27.35 -20.71 -10.40
CA SER A 517 -27.88 -19.42 -9.96
C SER A 517 -29.02 -18.93 -10.87
N GLN A 518 -30.09 -18.45 -10.24
CA GLN A 518 -31.24 -17.85 -10.92
C GLN A 518 -31.53 -16.48 -10.35
N ARG A 519 -31.62 -15.49 -11.24
CA ARG A 519 -32.00 -14.14 -10.86
C ARG A 519 -33.49 -13.94 -10.98
N LEU A 520 -34.08 -13.32 -9.96
CA LEU A 520 -35.49 -13.00 -9.92
C LEU A 520 -35.67 -11.53 -9.50
N THR A 521 -36.76 -10.93 -9.93
CA THR A 521 -37.18 -9.60 -9.47
C THR A 521 -38.59 -9.67 -8.91
N LEU A 522 -38.89 -8.82 -7.95
CA LEU A 522 -40.23 -8.63 -7.44
C LEU A 522 -40.99 -7.71 -8.39
N MET A 523 -42.12 -8.21 -8.91
CA MET A 523 -43.02 -7.44 -9.74
C MET A 523 -44.39 -7.34 -9.07
N PRO A 524 -45.04 -6.15 -9.08
CA PRO A 524 -46.37 -6.02 -8.55
C PRO A 524 -47.36 -6.84 -9.40
N VAL A 525 -48.31 -7.50 -8.72
CA VAL A 525 -49.39 -8.26 -9.33
C VAL A 525 -50.60 -7.33 -9.49
N GLY A 526 -50.89 -6.93 -10.72
CA GLY A 526 -51.98 -6.01 -11.04
C GLY A 526 -51.54 -4.56 -11.33
N ASP A 527 -52.48 -3.75 -11.73
CA ASP A 527 -52.26 -2.34 -12.03
C ASP A 527 -52.11 -1.52 -10.72
N LEU A 528 -51.00 -0.81 -10.58
CA LEU A 528 -50.84 0.15 -9.51
C LEU A 528 -51.69 1.38 -9.83
N ASP A 529 -52.72 1.60 -9.03
CA ASP A 529 -53.64 2.73 -9.20
C ASP A 529 -52.92 4.08 -8.96
N GLY A 530 -52.54 4.71 -10.06
CA GLY A 530 -52.01 6.07 -10.10
C GLY A 530 -50.53 6.19 -9.88
N TRP A 531 -49.99 7.30 -10.34
CA TRP A 531 -48.59 7.69 -10.29
C TRP A 531 -47.99 7.62 -8.87
N TYR A 532 -48.76 7.95 -7.85
CA TYR A 532 -48.27 8.01 -6.47
C TYR A 532 -47.99 6.61 -5.91
N ALA A 533 -48.85 5.64 -6.17
CA ALA A 533 -48.63 4.26 -5.76
C ALA A 533 -47.42 3.62 -6.47
N TYR A 534 -47.28 3.92 -7.78
CA TYR A 534 -46.12 3.48 -8.57
C TYR A 534 -44.80 4.11 -8.06
N ALA A 535 -44.81 5.40 -7.73
CA ALA A 535 -43.63 6.09 -7.20
C ALA A 535 -43.24 5.60 -5.81
N LEU A 536 -44.21 5.27 -4.95
CA LEU A 536 -43.94 4.62 -3.65
C LEU A 536 -43.35 3.23 -3.81
N ASP A 537 -43.89 2.43 -4.71
CA ASP A 537 -43.37 1.09 -4.97
C ASP A 537 -41.92 1.11 -5.45
N ILE A 538 -41.59 1.93 -6.45
CA ILE A 538 -40.20 2.06 -6.94
C ILE A 538 -39.25 2.51 -5.83
N ARG A 539 -39.71 3.36 -4.91
CA ARG A 539 -38.88 3.89 -3.83
C ARG A 539 -38.68 2.91 -2.69
N SER A 540 -39.72 2.16 -2.32
CA SER A 540 -39.67 1.25 -1.16
C SER A 540 -39.18 -0.16 -1.50
N ARG A 541 -39.36 -0.62 -2.73
CA ARG A 541 -38.98 -1.97 -3.16
C ARG A 541 -37.49 -2.28 -2.92
N PRO A 542 -36.52 -1.40 -3.24
CA PRO A 542 -35.11 -1.67 -2.95
C PRO A 542 -34.82 -1.85 -1.46
N GLU A 543 -35.49 -1.10 -0.60
CA GLU A 543 -35.29 -1.20 0.85
C GLU A 543 -35.85 -2.50 1.44
N LEU A 544 -36.93 -3.03 0.84
CA LEU A 544 -37.58 -4.25 1.26
C LEU A 544 -36.86 -5.51 0.75
N LEU A 545 -36.04 -5.42 -0.29
CA LEU A 545 -35.43 -6.59 -0.93
C LEU A 545 -34.60 -7.44 0.04
N SER A 546 -33.88 -6.82 0.96
CA SER A 546 -33.12 -7.54 1.98
C SER A 546 -34.02 -8.32 2.93
N THR A 547 -35.15 -7.73 3.32
CA THR A 547 -36.18 -8.40 4.13
C THR A 547 -36.83 -9.56 3.37
N PHE A 548 -37.08 -9.39 2.07
CA PHE A 548 -37.59 -10.48 1.23
C PHE A 548 -36.57 -11.60 1.08
N ALA A 549 -35.27 -11.30 0.96
CA ALA A 549 -34.27 -12.37 0.89
C ALA A 549 -34.29 -13.27 2.12
N GLU A 550 -34.46 -12.71 3.32
CA GLU A 550 -34.56 -13.46 4.56
C GLU A 550 -35.92 -14.20 4.68
N LEU A 551 -37.01 -13.52 4.34
CA LEU A 551 -38.36 -14.08 4.44
C LEU A 551 -38.59 -15.29 3.51
N LEU A 552 -38.01 -15.22 2.31
CA LEU A 552 -38.18 -16.23 1.26
C LEU A 552 -37.16 -17.37 1.37
N GLN A 553 -36.20 -17.27 2.29
CA GLN A 553 -35.23 -18.33 2.54
C GLN A 553 -35.92 -19.58 3.10
N ASP A 554 -35.74 -20.70 2.43
CA ASP A 554 -36.18 -22.00 2.96
C ASP A 554 -35.15 -22.47 4.02
N PRO A 555 -35.56 -22.63 5.30
CA PRO A 555 -34.63 -23.08 6.36
C PRO A 555 -34.12 -24.51 6.15
N SER A 556 -34.76 -25.28 5.31
CA SER A 556 -34.40 -26.68 5.01
C SER A 556 -33.55 -26.83 3.75
N SER A 557 -33.42 -25.76 2.96
CA SER A 557 -32.66 -25.71 1.70
C SER A 557 -31.24 -25.24 1.92
N LYS A 558 -30.33 -25.76 1.10
CA LYS A 558 -28.94 -25.24 1.01
C LYS A 558 -28.83 -24.05 0.09
N THR A 559 -29.92 -23.57 -0.45
CA THR A 559 -29.95 -22.42 -1.36
C THR A 559 -29.72 -21.14 -0.58
N SER A 560 -28.85 -20.27 -1.08
CA SER A 560 -28.67 -18.92 -0.55
C SER A 560 -29.43 -17.92 -1.42
N ILE A 561 -30.10 -16.94 -0.78
CA ILE A 561 -30.80 -15.84 -1.45
C ILE A 561 -30.08 -14.56 -1.15
N VAL A 562 -29.50 -13.94 -2.18
CA VAL A 562 -28.78 -12.67 -2.06
C VAL A 562 -29.59 -11.56 -2.70
N ALA A 563 -29.86 -10.50 -1.93
CA ALA A 563 -30.54 -9.31 -2.44
C ALA A 563 -29.56 -8.31 -3.04
N ASP A 564 -29.86 -7.80 -4.23
CA ASP A 564 -29.24 -6.62 -4.82
C ASP A 564 -30.26 -5.46 -4.87
N PRO A 565 -30.33 -4.62 -3.82
CA PRO A 565 -31.29 -3.52 -3.75
C PRO A 565 -31.12 -2.49 -4.85
N VAL A 566 -29.89 -2.33 -5.38
CA VAL A 566 -29.62 -1.34 -6.44
C VAL A 566 -30.24 -1.73 -7.76
N ARG A 567 -30.27 -3.03 -8.06
CA ARG A 567 -30.88 -3.57 -9.29
C ARG A 567 -32.32 -4.02 -9.11
N GLY A 568 -32.78 -4.19 -7.88
CA GLY A 568 -34.05 -4.80 -7.60
C GLY A 568 -34.07 -6.31 -7.87
N ILE A 569 -32.94 -7.02 -7.68
CA ILE A 569 -32.76 -8.43 -8.01
C ILE A 569 -32.52 -9.26 -6.75
N LEU A 570 -33.19 -10.41 -6.67
CA LEU A 570 -32.89 -11.51 -5.77
C LEU A 570 -32.16 -12.60 -6.56
N THR A 571 -30.98 -13.01 -6.12
CA THR A 571 -30.22 -14.11 -6.72
C THR A 571 -30.34 -15.33 -5.82
N PHE A 572 -30.92 -16.37 -6.33
CA PHE A 572 -30.98 -17.67 -5.71
C PHE A 572 -29.81 -18.49 -6.21
N SER A 573 -29.00 -19.05 -5.33
CA SER A 573 -27.86 -19.90 -5.70
C SER A 573 -27.77 -21.13 -4.81
N ALA A 574 -27.39 -22.26 -5.40
CA ALA A 574 -27.14 -23.51 -4.70
C ALA A 574 -25.90 -24.19 -5.27
N ASP A 575 -25.12 -24.79 -4.36
CA ASP A 575 -23.92 -25.56 -4.69
C ASP A 575 -24.21 -27.04 -4.41
N GLU A 576 -24.04 -27.87 -5.45
CA GLU A 576 -24.29 -29.32 -5.36
C GLU A 576 -23.26 -30.08 -6.21
N ASP A 577 -23.12 -31.38 -5.93
CA ASP A 577 -22.13 -32.24 -6.58
C ASP A 577 -22.36 -32.41 -8.09
N THR A 578 -23.57 -32.19 -8.57
CA THR A 578 -23.93 -32.31 -9.99
C THR A 578 -24.73 -31.08 -10.46
N ALA A 579 -24.58 -30.75 -11.73
CA ALA A 579 -25.30 -29.64 -12.38
C ALA A 579 -26.84 -29.83 -12.32
N GLU A 580 -27.34 -31.07 -12.36
CA GLU A 580 -28.76 -31.36 -12.26
C GLU A 580 -29.28 -31.14 -10.84
N HIS A 581 -28.56 -31.61 -9.82
CA HIS A 581 -28.95 -31.40 -8.42
C HIS A 581 -28.94 -29.93 -8.05
N ALA A 582 -27.93 -29.18 -8.48
CA ALA A 582 -27.84 -27.71 -8.25
C ALA A 582 -29.02 -26.97 -8.89
N ARG A 583 -29.42 -27.37 -10.13
CA ARG A 583 -30.59 -26.82 -10.82
C ARG A 583 -31.86 -27.10 -10.05
N ASP A 584 -32.09 -28.37 -9.66
CA ASP A 584 -33.30 -28.82 -8.99
C ASP A 584 -33.44 -28.16 -7.62
N GLU A 585 -32.32 -27.92 -6.92
CA GLU A 585 -32.31 -27.24 -5.63
C GLU A 585 -32.73 -25.77 -5.77
N VAL A 586 -32.17 -25.04 -6.74
CA VAL A 586 -32.57 -23.64 -7.01
C VAL A 586 -34.02 -23.57 -7.44
N GLN A 587 -34.49 -24.50 -8.28
CA GLN A 587 -35.91 -24.54 -8.70
C GLN A 587 -36.87 -24.82 -7.52
N ARG A 588 -36.49 -25.72 -6.60
CA ARG A 588 -37.27 -25.99 -5.38
C ARG A 588 -37.33 -24.73 -4.50
N ALA A 589 -36.20 -24.05 -4.29
CA ALA A 589 -36.13 -22.84 -3.49
C ALA A 589 -36.96 -21.70 -4.10
N VAL A 590 -36.95 -21.54 -5.42
CA VAL A 590 -37.80 -20.55 -6.12
C VAL A 590 -39.30 -20.92 -5.95
N GLY A 591 -39.67 -22.19 -6.08
CA GLY A 591 -41.04 -22.64 -5.85
C GLY A 591 -41.51 -22.44 -4.41
N TYR A 592 -40.65 -22.70 -3.43
CA TYR A 592 -40.90 -22.40 -2.03
C TYR A 592 -41.10 -20.91 -1.79
N ALA A 593 -40.18 -20.08 -2.31
CA ALA A 593 -40.23 -18.63 -2.19
C ALA A 593 -41.51 -18.04 -2.81
N ASP A 594 -41.92 -18.52 -3.96
CA ASP A 594 -43.18 -18.13 -4.61
C ASP A 594 -44.41 -18.49 -3.75
N THR A 595 -44.43 -19.69 -3.19
CA THR A 595 -45.47 -20.14 -2.27
C THR A 595 -45.51 -19.30 -0.99
N MET A 596 -44.34 -19.00 -0.40
CA MET A 596 -44.23 -18.18 0.80
C MET A 596 -44.70 -16.74 0.54
N LEU A 597 -44.35 -16.18 -0.61
CA LEU A 597 -44.78 -14.82 -1.00
C LEU A 597 -46.31 -14.74 -1.13
N HIS A 598 -46.93 -15.73 -1.75
CA HIS A 598 -48.39 -15.79 -1.89
C HIS A 598 -49.13 -16.03 -0.56
N ASN A 599 -48.53 -16.75 0.37
CA ASN A 599 -49.15 -17.06 1.66
C ASN A 599 -48.90 -15.99 2.73
N SER A 600 -47.95 -15.05 2.49
CA SER A 600 -47.57 -14.02 3.48
C SER A 600 -48.51 -12.82 3.39
N ILE A 601 -49.22 -12.53 4.49
CA ILE A 601 -50.14 -11.39 4.59
C ILE A 601 -49.38 -10.07 4.36
N GLY A 602 -49.89 -9.26 3.42
CA GLY A 602 -49.31 -7.96 3.07
C GLY A 602 -48.34 -7.99 1.90
N TYR A 603 -47.90 -9.16 1.45
CA TYR A 603 -46.95 -9.28 0.31
C TYR A 603 -47.57 -9.94 -0.93
N GLN A 604 -48.84 -10.30 -0.90
CA GLN A 604 -49.59 -10.92 -2.00
C GLN A 604 -49.67 -10.08 -3.29
N GLN A 605 -49.33 -8.80 -3.18
CA GLN A 605 -49.27 -7.86 -4.31
C GLN A 605 -48.00 -7.98 -5.15
N TYR A 606 -47.06 -8.83 -4.76
CA TYR A 606 -45.83 -9.06 -5.50
C TYR A 606 -45.75 -10.53 -5.99
N ALA A 607 -45.13 -10.72 -7.13
CA ALA A 607 -44.75 -12.00 -7.68
C ALA A 607 -43.27 -12.03 -8.05
N LEU A 608 -42.68 -13.22 -7.97
CA LEU A 608 -41.29 -13.42 -8.40
C LEU A 608 -41.27 -13.64 -9.92
N GLN A 609 -40.55 -12.80 -10.63
CA GLN A 609 -40.34 -12.95 -12.08
C GLN A 609 -38.86 -13.24 -12.35
N THR A 610 -38.60 -14.25 -13.16
CA THR A 610 -37.26 -14.64 -13.58
C THR A 610 -36.62 -13.58 -14.48
N VAL A 611 -35.35 -13.27 -14.22
CA VAL A 611 -34.52 -12.35 -15.00
C VAL A 611 -33.39 -13.14 -15.67
N GLY A 612 -33.54 -13.37 -16.97
CA GLY A 612 -32.60 -14.18 -17.74
C GLY A 612 -32.74 -15.67 -17.55
N SER A 613 -31.81 -16.43 -18.09
CA SER A 613 -31.73 -17.90 -17.92
C SER A 613 -30.99 -18.25 -16.62
N MET A 614 -31.22 -19.45 -16.13
CA MET A 614 -30.44 -20.01 -15.04
C MET A 614 -28.99 -20.24 -15.52
N ASP A 615 -28.03 -19.71 -14.78
CA ASP A 615 -26.62 -19.93 -15.04
C ASP A 615 -26.12 -21.10 -14.18
N ILE A 616 -25.46 -22.08 -14.82
CA ILE A 616 -24.84 -23.22 -14.12
C ILE A 616 -23.35 -23.18 -14.44
N VAL A 617 -22.52 -22.98 -13.42
CA VAL A 617 -21.07 -22.86 -13.54
C VAL A 617 -20.43 -23.96 -12.68
N PRO A 618 -19.40 -24.66 -13.17
CA PRO A 618 -18.62 -25.53 -12.32
C PRO A 618 -17.91 -24.69 -11.25
N ALA A 619 -18.22 -24.96 -10.00
CA ALA A 619 -17.57 -24.33 -8.86
C ALA A 619 -16.55 -25.30 -8.27
N ASN A 620 -15.39 -24.77 -7.92
CA ASN A 620 -14.43 -25.48 -7.08
C ASN A 620 -14.70 -25.10 -5.62
N ASP A 621 -15.52 -25.89 -4.95
CA ASP A 621 -15.72 -25.71 -3.51
C ASP A 621 -14.47 -26.21 -2.78
N ARG A 622 -13.73 -25.28 -2.19
CA ARG A 622 -12.55 -25.58 -1.40
C ARG A 622 -12.76 -25.05 0.00
N SER A 623 -12.72 -25.95 0.97
CA SER A 623 -12.81 -25.50 2.36
C SER A 623 -11.69 -24.49 2.65
N PRO A 624 -11.96 -23.43 3.42
CA PRO A 624 -10.97 -22.45 3.84
C PRO A 624 -9.73 -23.08 4.47
N LEU A 625 -9.93 -24.15 5.23
CA LEU A 625 -8.84 -24.92 5.86
C LEU A 625 -7.93 -25.60 4.82
N ALA A 626 -8.50 -26.14 3.74
CA ALA A 626 -7.74 -26.77 2.65
C ALA A 626 -6.89 -25.73 1.90
N THR A 627 -7.44 -24.57 1.63
CA THR A 627 -6.72 -23.46 0.96
C THR A 627 -5.56 -22.95 1.81
N LEU A 628 -5.78 -22.80 3.11
CA LEU A 628 -4.73 -22.41 4.06
C LEU A 628 -3.63 -23.45 4.19
N SER A 629 -4.01 -24.71 4.34
CA SER A 629 -3.04 -25.80 4.45
C SER A 629 -2.18 -25.90 3.18
N ALA A 630 -2.79 -25.74 2.00
CA ALA A 630 -2.07 -25.72 0.73
C ALA A 630 -1.09 -24.53 0.64
N ALA A 631 -1.55 -23.33 1.04
CA ALA A 631 -0.69 -22.15 1.08
C ALA A 631 0.47 -22.31 2.08
N ALA A 632 0.21 -22.86 3.26
CA ALA A 632 1.22 -23.13 4.28
C ALA A 632 2.24 -24.16 3.79
N MET A 633 1.80 -25.22 3.14
CA MET A 633 2.69 -26.23 2.53
C MET A 633 3.56 -25.63 1.43
N GLY A 634 3.01 -24.81 0.57
CA GLY A 634 3.76 -24.11 -0.46
C GLY A 634 4.78 -23.13 0.11
N ALA A 635 4.39 -22.36 1.13
CA ALA A 635 5.31 -21.46 1.83
C ALA A 635 6.46 -22.22 2.50
N LEU A 636 6.16 -23.34 3.15
CA LEU A 636 7.17 -24.22 3.75
C LEU A 636 8.13 -24.77 2.69
N ALA A 637 7.62 -25.25 1.56
CA ALA A 637 8.42 -25.74 0.44
C ALA A 637 9.34 -24.65 -0.11
N ALA A 638 8.84 -23.43 -0.31
CA ALA A 638 9.63 -22.28 -0.74
C ALA A 638 10.76 -21.95 0.25
N VAL A 639 10.47 -21.94 1.55
CA VAL A 639 11.48 -21.70 2.60
C VAL A 639 12.53 -22.81 2.60
N LEU A 640 12.13 -24.05 2.51
CA LEU A 640 13.05 -25.20 2.48
C LEU A 640 14.00 -25.11 1.28
N VAL A 641 13.48 -24.87 0.07
CA VAL A 641 14.31 -24.71 -1.14
C VAL A 641 15.24 -23.50 -1.01
N GLY A 642 14.73 -22.35 -0.56
CA GLY A 642 15.52 -21.12 -0.38
C GLY A 642 16.65 -21.26 0.64
N VAL A 643 16.47 -22.06 1.69
CA VAL A 643 17.45 -22.28 2.75
C VAL A 643 18.41 -23.43 2.45
N MET A 644 17.92 -24.54 1.88
CA MET A 644 18.71 -25.75 1.64
C MET A 644 19.63 -25.63 0.42
N THR A 645 19.16 -25.00 -0.67
CA THR A 645 19.94 -24.88 -1.91
C THR A 645 21.29 -24.19 -1.70
N PRO A 646 21.42 -23.06 -1.00
CA PRO A 646 22.73 -22.46 -0.72
C PRO A 646 23.64 -23.35 0.13
N ARG A 647 23.07 -24.14 1.06
CA ARG A 647 23.83 -25.04 1.92
C ARG A 647 24.39 -26.24 1.16
N ILE A 648 23.60 -26.80 0.26
CA ILE A 648 24.01 -27.92 -0.60
C ILE A 648 25.12 -27.47 -1.56
N LEU A 649 24.96 -26.31 -2.19
CA LEU A 649 25.96 -25.74 -3.09
C LEU A 649 27.27 -25.37 -2.36
N ALA A 650 27.19 -24.97 -1.09
CA ALA A 650 28.38 -24.70 -0.27
C ALA A 650 29.11 -25.97 0.16
N ARG A 651 28.40 -27.09 0.42
CA ARG A 651 29.01 -28.40 0.74
C ARG A 651 29.73 -28.96 -0.48
N ARG A 652 29.12 -29.01 -1.67
CA ARG A 652 29.77 -29.51 -2.91
C ARG A 652 31.06 -28.77 -3.27
N ARG A 653 31.28 -27.56 -2.79
CA ARG A 653 32.55 -26.82 -2.99
C ARG A 653 33.62 -27.13 -1.97
N ARG A 654 33.29 -27.82 -0.87
CA ARG A 654 34.24 -28.23 0.18
C ARG A 654 34.76 -29.65 -0.02
N ASP A 655 34.05 -30.49 -0.76
CA ASP A 655 34.50 -31.82 -1.12
C ASP A 655 35.45 -31.66 -2.31
N PRO A 656 36.76 -32.01 -2.18
CA PRO A 656 37.66 -32.00 -3.31
C PRO A 656 37.18 -33.04 -4.33
N PRO A 657 37.35 -32.80 -5.64
CA PRO A 657 37.04 -33.81 -6.62
C PRO A 657 37.83 -35.08 -6.28
N LEU A 658 37.13 -36.21 -6.14
CA LEU A 658 37.75 -37.51 -6.09
C LEU A 658 38.63 -37.62 -7.32
N ASN A 659 39.93 -37.60 -7.11
CA ASN A 659 40.93 -37.76 -8.16
C ASN A 659 40.77 -39.17 -8.75
N PRO A 660 40.29 -39.36 -9.97
CA PRO A 660 40.29 -40.65 -10.61
C PRO A 660 41.65 -40.79 -11.31
N THR A 661 42.69 -41.20 -10.61
CA THR A 661 43.86 -41.87 -11.21
C THR A 661 44.99 -41.92 -10.19
N SER A 662 45.01 -42.95 -9.40
CA SER A 662 46.27 -43.61 -9.03
C SER A 662 46.38 -44.90 -9.83
N THR A 663 46.76 -44.77 -11.08
CA THR A 663 47.38 -45.87 -11.79
C THR A 663 48.71 -46.16 -11.07
N GLN A 664 48.74 -47.21 -10.26
CA GLN A 664 49.99 -47.83 -9.81
C GLN A 664 50.77 -48.26 -11.05
N GLU A 665 51.84 -47.55 -11.35
CA GLU A 665 52.91 -48.11 -12.18
C GLU A 665 53.52 -49.34 -11.45
N LEU A 666 53.17 -50.49 -11.92
CA LEU A 666 53.93 -51.72 -11.63
C LEU A 666 55.28 -51.62 -12.35
N THR A 667 56.35 -51.38 -11.60
CA THR A 667 57.76 -51.62 -12.06
C THR A 667 57.98 -53.09 -12.21
N PRO A 668 58.48 -53.59 -13.37
CA PRO A 668 58.94 -54.94 -13.51
C PRO A 668 60.36 -55.07 -12.94
N VAL A 669 60.63 -56.17 -12.19
CA VAL A 669 61.95 -56.67 -11.82
C VAL A 669 62.59 -57.38 -12.99
#